data_4f43317c531a9508a08302a73c7c72e3
#
_entry.id   4f43317c531a9508a08302a73c7c72e3
#
_cell.length_a   1.000
_cell.length_b   1.000
_cell.length_c   1.000
_cell.angle_alpha   90.00
_cell.angle_beta   90.00
_cell.angle_gamma   90.00
#
_symmetry.space_group_name_H-M   'P 1'
#
loop_
_entity.id
_entity.type
_entity.pdbx_description
1 polymer ?
#
loop_
_entity_poly.entity_id
_entity_poly.type
_entity_poly.pdbx_seq_one_letter_code
_entity_poly.pdbx_strand_id
1 'polypeptide(L)'
;MRRTIIAIVCCLTTAMATAQKISREYNNVSISEALRQLNEKYDEYTINFMYNELEDFRVTTKIRNKSIPEAIQQMIGFYPIHMTVEDYEITVECPQKCTQRYKGTIVDEHNQPVPYANIALLSTNDSMLIAGGVSNEGGLFVIPCEQNPVIARVSYVGYKTIMKLCNSTKMGTIRLVPENHMLKGVVVKGAPQYKMTMGGMEIAVENTILAKLGSAIDVLAQLPRVSVENNVITVFGKGSPLIYINNKPMQSSEELKQLKSDDIKTIEVITSPGAEYNAEVEAVIRIKTKKRQATGLSIRNDAYAGYNNWWNAYEELMLKYQTKKFEIINDAYVYTGAWGEDNNLEFDIHAKGNEIDVKQRIPIKGRSNSFSEYLASDYWINDSNSIGASYQMNCSFDNYSTGWARQEIKKNGMMEGTVNATNDVNPKYEQHALNTYYQGKIGKMGIDLNGTYFYGTNERKDLNIETSNELGDRTVHSNSKETSHLYAAKLILDYPVLGGKMKLGTELTKTKSHGVFINEEGFVSSSETDIKEHNIAGFVQYELSLNNWMMGAGVRYEDVTREYYLYGKKQDDVCRKYHNIFPNLSLAWSKGDWSWQLSMNEKMHRPNYRSLRNYMQYDNRYMYEGGNPKLQPEKVYNIETGATYRWLSAAVGYTYTKDAMLWVKYLMENQEVTYTTNLNFDHYQSVYATISISPRFKVYRPTLEINYDRQKFDAKEYGVDKNLNKPTLGARLNNKFVFSPSLMAGLIIKGRTRGYNGFVVGRPQVSVDASVRKSFDKDRWVITLKANDIFKTAREQWTMYGIGAEATKDCYNYNRSISLLLTYNFNSTRNKYKGTGAGNEERRRL
;
A
#
# COMPACT_ATOMS: atom_id res chain seq x y z
N MET A 1 -26.90 -18.60 14.16
CA MET A 1 -26.05 -18.03 13.09
C MET A 1 -24.80 -18.87 12.71
N ARG A 2 -24.22 -19.72 13.57
CA ARG A 2 -23.04 -20.56 13.20
C ARG A 2 -23.30 -21.69 12.18
N ARG A 3 -24.52 -22.11 11.95
CA ARG A 3 -24.86 -23.23 11.01
C ARG A 3 -25.30 -22.76 9.62
N THR A 4 -25.63 -21.49 9.43
CA THR A 4 -26.14 -20.94 8.15
C THR A 4 -25.03 -20.44 7.21
N ILE A 5 -23.89 -20.05 7.74
CA ILE A 5 -22.75 -19.56 6.95
C ILE A 5 -21.99 -20.70 6.28
N ILE A 6 -21.93 -21.88 6.91
CA ILE A 6 -21.26 -23.07 6.34
C ILE A 6 -22.07 -23.67 5.18
N ALA A 7 -23.37 -23.51 5.18
CA ALA A 7 -24.25 -24.03 4.12
C ALA A 7 -24.19 -23.22 2.80
N ILE A 8 -23.84 -21.92 2.87
CA ILE A 8 -23.75 -21.06 1.66
C ILE A 8 -22.42 -21.30 0.92
N VAL A 9 -21.35 -21.67 1.61
CA VAL A 9 -20.05 -21.97 0.99
C VAL A 9 -20.04 -23.34 0.29
N CYS A 10 -20.85 -24.31 0.75
CA CYS A 10 -20.94 -25.65 0.13
C CYS A 10 -21.86 -25.74 -1.09
N CYS A 11 -22.76 -24.76 -1.35
CA CYS A 11 -23.68 -24.80 -2.48
C CYS A 11 -23.16 -24.16 -3.79
N LEU A 12 -21.95 -23.59 -3.81
CA LEU A 12 -21.36 -22.95 -4.99
C LEU A 12 -20.37 -23.84 -5.79
N THR A 13 -20.24 -25.12 -5.44
CA THR A 13 -19.26 -26.01 -6.10
C THR A 13 -19.83 -27.06 -7.05
N THR A 14 -21.09 -26.99 -7.45
CA THR A 14 -21.66 -27.98 -8.38
C THR A 14 -22.44 -27.34 -9.52
N ALA A 15 -21.74 -26.77 -10.50
CA ALA A 15 -22.17 -26.70 -11.90
C ALA A 15 -20.94 -26.38 -12.78
N MET A 16 -19.99 -27.29 -12.88
CA MET A 16 -19.11 -27.33 -14.05
C MET A 16 -19.75 -28.25 -15.07
N ALA A 17 -20.42 -27.68 -16.07
CA ALA A 17 -20.71 -28.38 -17.30
C ALA A 17 -19.34 -28.79 -17.88
N THR A 18 -19.11 -30.09 -18.03
CA THR A 18 -17.92 -30.64 -18.69
C THR A 18 -18.08 -30.43 -20.18
N ALA A 19 -17.65 -29.30 -20.71
CA ALA A 19 -17.52 -29.11 -22.15
C ALA A 19 -16.67 -30.23 -22.76
N GLN A 20 -17.16 -30.83 -23.84
CA GLN A 20 -16.49 -31.95 -24.52
C GLN A 20 -15.15 -31.47 -25.08
N LYS A 21 -14.04 -32.14 -24.70
CA LYS A 21 -12.69 -31.71 -25.08
C LYS A 21 -12.15 -32.53 -26.25
N ILE A 22 -11.57 -31.83 -27.23
CA ILE A 22 -11.07 -32.40 -28.47
C ILE A 22 -9.55 -32.57 -28.41
N SER A 23 -9.06 -33.73 -28.86
CA SER A 23 -7.65 -33.96 -29.15
C SER A 23 -7.54 -34.60 -30.55
N ARG A 24 -6.93 -33.89 -31.49
CA ARG A 24 -6.80 -34.34 -32.90
C ARG A 24 -5.61 -33.65 -33.58
N GLU A 25 -5.05 -34.36 -34.54
CA GLU A 25 -3.96 -33.86 -35.40
C GLU A 25 -4.49 -33.71 -36.83
N TYR A 26 -4.23 -32.57 -37.45
CA TYR A 26 -4.48 -32.31 -38.86
C TYR A 26 -3.14 -32.07 -39.59
N ASN A 27 -2.99 -32.61 -40.77
CA ASN A 27 -1.81 -32.39 -41.58
C ASN A 27 -2.22 -32.07 -43.02
N ASN A 28 -2.04 -30.81 -43.41
CA ASN A 28 -2.38 -30.26 -44.74
C ASN A 28 -3.84 -30.56 -45.18
N VAL A 29 -4.80 -30.51 -44.27
CA VAL A 29 -6.25 -30.71 -44.49
C VAL A 29 -6.90 -29.34 -44.78
N SER A 30 -7.88 -29.24 -45.70
CA SER A 30 -8.62 -27.99 -45.90
C SER A 30 -9.45 -27.68 -44.62
N ILE A 31 -9.61 -26.37 -44.30
CA ILE A 31 -10.40 -25.96 -43.15
C ILE A 31 -11.86 -26.42 -43.32
N SER A 32 -12.43 -26.36 -44.55
CA SER A 32 -13.76 -26.90 -44.86
C SER A 32 -13.90 -28.35 -44.46
N GLU A 33 -12.92 -29.20 -44.84
CA GLU A 33 -12.91 -30.62 -44.50
C GLU A 33 -12.69 -30.85 -43.01
N ALA A 34 -11.83 -30.07 -42.35
CA ALA A 34 -11.61 -30.15 -40.91
C ALA A 34 -12.88 -29.80 -40.12
N LEU A 35 -13.61 -28.72 -40.53
CA LEU A 35 -14.86 -28.29 -39.90
C LEU A 35 -15.98 -29.34 -40.14
N ARG A 36 -16.06 -29.91 -41.37
CA ARG A 36 -17.00 -31.00 -41.65
C ARG A 36 -16.79 -32.21 -40.74
N GLN A 37 -15.54 -32.62 -40.56
CA GLN A 37 -15.19 -33.73 -39.67
C GLN A 37 -15.45 -33.45 -38.21
N LEU A 38 -15.38 -32.16 -37.73
CA LEU A 38 -15.77 -31.80 -36.40
C LEU A 38 -17.30 -31.85 -36.26
N ASN A 39 -18.03 -31.31 -37.20
CA ASN A 39 -19.50 -31.28 -37.19
C ASN A 39 -20.13 -32.66 -37.25
N GLU A 40 -19.50 -33.62 -37.94
CA GLU A 40 -19.95 -35.02 -38.00
C GLU A 40 -19.65 -35.83 -36.73
N LYS A 41 -18.70 -35.44 -35.94
CA LYS A 41 -18.22 -36.26 -34.82
C LYS A 41 -18.67 -35.71 -33.45
N TYR A 42 -19.04 -34.45 -33.36
CA TYR A 42 -19.32 -33.77 -32.09
C TYR A 42 -20.65 -32.98 -32.20
N ASP A 43 -21.63 -33.32 -31.36
CA ASP A 43 -23.00 -32.78 -31.41
C ASP A 43 -23.21 -31.57 -30.47
N GLU A 44 -22.16 -31.09 -29.79
CA GLU A 44 -22.25 -29.99 -28.82
C GLU A 44 -22.52 -28.63 -29.50
N TYR A 45 -22.03 -28.43 -30.73
CA TYR A 45 -22.25 -27.23 -31.53
C TYR A 45 -22.60 -27.58 -32.97
N THR A 46 -23.50 -26.78 -33.59
CA THR A 46 -23.72 -26.81 -35.03
C THR A 46 -22.74 -25.86 -35.69
N ILE A 47 -21.87 -26.36 -36.55
CA ILE A 47 -20.82 -25.56 -37.22
C ILE A 47 -21.30 -25.18 -38.62
N ASN A 48 -21.64 -23.90 -38.82
CA ASN A 48 -22.12 -23.35 -40.09
C ASN A 48 -20.93 -22.74 -40.88
N PHE A 49 -20.74 -23.17 -42.11
CA PHE A 49 -19.67 -22.63 -43.00
C PHE A 49 -20.00 -22.89 -44.47
N MET A 50 -19.41 -22.05 -45.35
CA MET A 50 -19.50 -22.26 -46.78
C MET A 50 -18.26 -23.04 -47.30
N TYR A 51 -18.46 -24.28 -47.74
CA TYR A 51 -17.38 -25.20 -48.11
C TYR A 51 -16.40 -24.61 -49.11
N ASN A 52 -16.90 -24.00 -50.19
CA ASN A 52 -16.07 -23.44 -51.26
C ASN A 52 -15.30 -22.16 -50.86
N GLU A 53 -15.74 -21.46 -49.87
CA GLU A 53 -15.08 -20.27 -49.35
C GLU A 53 -13.83 -20.62 -48.52
N LEU A 54 -13.82 -21.76 -47.85
CA LEU A 54 -12.76 -22.20 -46.94
C LEU A 54 -11.90 -23.34 -47.46
N GLU A 55 -12.15 -23.87 -48.65
CA GLU A 55 -11.48 -25.02 -49.21
C GLU A 55 -9.99 -24.77 -49.49
N ASP A 56 -9.61 -23.59 -49.92
CA ASP A 56 -8.23 -23.23 -50.20
C ASP A 56 -7.35 -23.04 -48.94
N PHE A 57 -7.99 -22.76 -47.78
CA PHE A 57 -7.27 -22.57 -46.53
C PHE A 57 -6.97 -23.92 -45.89
N ARG A 58 -5.67 -24.21 -45.68
CA ARG A 58 -5.24 -25.52 -45.19
C ARG A 58 -4.66 -25.43 -43.79
N VAL A 59 -4.99 -26.42 -42.97
CA VAL A 59 -4.53 -26.52 -41.59
C VAL A 59 -3.54 -27.65 -41.39
N THR A 60 -2.44 -27.34 -40.72
CA THR A 60 -1.51 -28.30 -40.13
C THR A 60 -1.34 -27.92 -38.67
N THR A 61 -1.93 -28.69 -37.75
CA THR A 61 -1.87 -28.38 -36.33
C THR A 61 -2.20 -29.60 -35.47
N LYS A 62 -1.72 -29.60 -34.22
CA LYS A 62 -2.03 -30.60 -33.17
C LYS A 62 -2.88 -29.99 -32.08
N ILE A 63 -4.17 -30.32 -32.08
CA ILE A 63 -5.11 -29.89 -31.05
C ILE A 63 -5.02 -30.85 -29.86
N ARG A 64 -4.87 -30.37 -28.64
CA ARG A 64 -4.82 -31.17 -27.41
C ARG A 64 -5.72 -30.61 -26.35
N ASN A 65 -6.73 -31.39 -25.93
CA ASN A 65 -7.59 -31.13 -24.80
C ASN A 65 -8.27 -29.75 -24.86
N LYS A 66 -8.84 -29.34 -26.02
CA LYS A 66 -9.50 -28.06 -26.26
C LYS A 66 -11.00 -28.22 -26.47
N SER A 67 -11.78 -27.18 -26.15
CA SER A 67 -13.19 -27.08 -26.52
C SER A 67 -13.34 -26.93 -28.06
N ILE A 68 -14.54 -27.14 -28.59
CA ILE A 68 -14.82 -27.01 -30.05
C ILE A 68 -14.47 -25.59 -30.54
N PRO A 69 -14.92 -24.49 -29.88
CA PRO A 69 -14.53 -23.13 -30.31
C PRO A 69 -13.03 -22.88 -30.25
N GLU A 70 -12.34 -23.32 -29.19
CA GLU A 70 -10.88 -23.19 -29.09
C GLU A 70 -10.12 -24.00 -30.16
N ALA A 71 -10.65 -25.17 -30.52
CA ALA A 71 -10.08 -26.01 -31.59
C ALA A 71 -10.24 -25.32 -32.93
N ILE A 72 -11.41 -24.77 -33.25
CA ILE A 72 -11.67 -24.04 -34.48
C ILE A 72 -10.80 -22.76 -34.52
N GLN A 73 -10.71 -22.02 -33.43
CA GLN A 73 -9.87 -20.82 -33.35
C GLN A 73 -8.38 -21.14 -33.59
N GLN A 74 -7.91 -22.30 -33.17
CA GLN A 74 -6.54 -22.74 -33.44
C GLN A 74 -6.39 -23.17 -34.93
N MET A 75 -7.40 -23.77 -35.54
CA MET A 75 -7.37 -24.17 -36.95
C MET A 75 -7.39 -22.98 -37.91
N ILE A 76 -8.23 -21.96 -37.65
CA ILE A 76 -8.28 -20.75 -38.47
C ILE A 76 -7.04 -19.89 -38.29
N GLY A 77 -6.42 -19.93 -37.12
CA GLY A 77 -5.15 -19.25 -36.82
C GLY A 77 -5.12 -17.80 -37.23
N PHE A 78 -4.21 -17.44 -38.13
CA PHE A 78 -4.05 -16.09 -38.67
C PHE A 78 -4.63 -15.91 -40.09
N TYR A 79 -5.41 -16.85 -40.56
CA TYR A 79 -6.10 -16.66 -41.82
C TYR A 79 -7.19 -15.56 -41.68
N PRO A 80 -7.56 -14.87 -42.76
CA PRO A 80 -8.61 -13.87 -42.78
C PRO A 80 -10.00 -14.53 -42.68
N ILE A 81 -10.20 -15.36 -41.66
CA ILE A 81 -11.39 -16.14 -41.39
C ILE A 81 -11.92 -15.71 -40.04
N HIS A 82 -13.19 -15.38 -39.96
CA HIS A 82 -13.87 -15.03 -38.73
C HIS A 82 -14.69 -16.19 -38.21
N MET A 83 -14.72 -16.34 -36.89
CA MET A 83 -15.56 -17.28 -36.18
C MET A 83 -16.45 -16.49 -35.21
N THR A 84 -17.76 -16.69 -35.31
CA THR A 84 -18.78 -16.20 -34.37
C THR A 84 -19.38 -17.38 -33.64
N VAL A 85 -19.56 -17.26 -32.33
CA VAL A 85 -20.20 -18.28 -31.51
C VAL A 85 -21.42 -17.64 -30.84
N GLU A 86 -22.60 -18.14 -31.13
CA GLU A 86 -23.88 -17.72 -30.57
C GLU A 86 -24.58 -18.96 -30.02
N ASP A 87 -24.76 -19.06 -28.72
CA ASP A 87 -25.28 -20.20 -28.01
C ASP A 87 -24.60 -21.53 -28.40
N TYR A 88 -25.26 -22.40 -29.16
CA TYR A 88 -24.75 -23.69 -29.66
C TYR A 88 -24.47 -23.68 -31.16
N GLU A 89 -24.43 -22.52 -31.80
CA GLU A 89 -24.06 -22.35 -33.21
C GLU A 89 -22.72 -21.65 -33.37
N ILE A 90 -21.89 -22.19 -34.23
CA ILE A 90 -20.60 -21.61 -34.63
C ILE A 90 -20.63 -21.31 -36.10
N THR A 91 -20.52 -20.04 -36.47
CA THR A 91 -20.41 -19.61 -37.87
C THR A 91 -18.95 -19.30 -38.20
N VAL A 92 -18.44 -19.92 -39.27
CA VAL A 92 -17.06 -19.72 -39.76
C VAL A 92 -17.10 -19.23 -41.20
N GLU A 93 -16.65 -18.00 -41.45
CA GLU A 93 -16.71 -17.34 -42.76
C GLU A 93 -15.45 -16.57 -43.11
N CYS A 94 -15.15 -16.42 -44.42
CA CYS A 94 -14.14 -15.51 -44.91
C CYS A 94 -14.80 -14.19 -45.35
N PRO A 95 -14.65 -13.09 -44.60
CA PRO A 95 -15.31 -11.81 -44.94
C PRO A 95 -14.77 -11.16 -46.22
N GLN A 96 -13.60 -11.56 -46.68
CA GLN A 96 -12.99 -11.04 -47.92
C GLN A 96 -13.43 -11.89 -49.10
N LYS A 97 -14.45 -11.45 -49.80
CA LYS A 97 -14.97 -12.12 -51.02
C LYS A 97 -14.18 -11.74 -52.23
N CYS A 98 -12.89 -12.17 -52.32
CA CYS A 98 -12.06 -11.99 -53.47
C CYS A 98 -12.10 -13.26 -54.38
N THR A 99 -12.16 -13.05 -55.68
CA THR A 99 -12.10 -14.14 -56.67
C THR A 99 -10.68 -14.72 -56.83
N GLN A 100 -9.68 -13.87 -56.53
CA GLN A 100 -8.26 -14.25 -56.62
C GLN A 100 -7.67 -14.44 -55.25
N ARG A 101 -6.86 -15.52 -55.08
CA ARG A 101 -6.15 -15.84 -53.82
C ARG A 101 -4.69 -16.18 -54.10
N TYR A 102 -3.78 -15.36 -53.53
CA TYR A 102 -2.33 -15.62 -53.57
C TYR A 102 -2.00 -16.75 -52.59
N LYS A 103 -1.40 -17.83 -53.11
CA LYS A 103 -1.06 -19.00 -52.29
C LYS A 103 0.36 -19.50 -52.56
N GLY A 104 1.03 -19.96 -51.52
CA GLY A 104 2.39 -20.47 -51.59
C GLY A 104 2.84 -21.14 -50.29
N THR A 105 4.10 -21.54 -50.25
CA THR A 105 4.74 -22.18 -49.09
C THR A 105 6.03 -21.47 -48.74
N ILE A 106 6.24 -21.19 -47.48
CA ILE A 106 7.49 -20.61 -46.96
C ILE A 106 8.31 -21.74 -46.34
N VAL A 107 9.60 -21.85 -46.78
CA VAL A 107 10.54 -22.82 -46.21
C VAL A 107 11.88 -22.15 -45.87
N ASP A 108 12.64 -22.77 -45.00
CA ASP A 108 14.00 -22.40 -44.66
C ASP A 108 15.03 -22.96 -45.71
N GLU A 109 16.31 -22.78 -45.43
CA GLU A 109 17.41 -23.28 -46.24
C GLU A 109 17.47 -24.82 -46.32
N HIS A 110 16.88 -25.52 -45.36
CA HIS A 110 16.82 -26.99 -45.27
C HIS A 110 15.49 -27.58 -45.80
N ASN A 111 14.66 -26.75 -46.49
CA ASN A 111 13.33 -27.09 -46.96
C ASN A 111 12.32 -27.44 -45.84
N GLN A 112 12.60 -27.03 -44.58
CA GLN A 112 11.62 -27.17 -43.49
C GLN A 112 10.60 -26.03 -43.57
N PRO A 113 9.32 -26.30 -43.29
CA PRO A 113 8.30 -25.23 -43.29
C PRO A 113 8.61 -24.18 -42.22
N VAL A 114 8.51 -22.92 -42.61
CA VAL A 114 8.65 -21.79 -41.68
C VAL A 114 7.27 -21.31 -41.28
N PRO A 115 6.82 -21.55 -40.02
CA PRO A 115 5.55 -21.09 -39.54
C PRO A 115 5.59 -19.60 -39.16
N TYR A 116 4.45 -18.94 -39.32
CA TYR A 116 4.23 -17.55 -38.89
C TYR A 116 5.15 -16.51 -39.56
N ALA A 117 5.68 -16.79 -40.71
CA ALA A 117 6.36 -15.82 -41.57
C ALA A 117 5.34 -14.79 -42.09
N ASN A 118 5.68 -13.50 -42.03
CA ASN A 118 4.82 -12.42 -42.52
C ASN A 118 4.91 -12.26 -44.01
N ILE A 119 3.79 -12.25 -44.73
CA ILE A 119 3.66 -11.97 -46.15
C ILE A 119 2.82 -10.73 -46.36
N ALA A 120 3.38 -9.67 -46.93
CA ALA A 120 2.69 -8.45 -47.32
C ALA A 120 2.66 -8.36 -48.85
N LEU A 121 1.49 -8.22 -49.43
CA LEU A 121 1.29 -7.94 -50.88
C LEU A 121 1.22 -6.44 -51.07
N LEU A 122 2.16 -5.90 -51.85
CA LEU A 122 2.33 -4.48 -52.10
C LEU A 122 1.95 -4.17 -53.56
N SER A 123 1.40 -2.97 -53.76
CA SER A 123 1.15 -2.41 -55.09
C SER A 123 2.49 -2.23 -55.87
N THR A 124 2.46 -2.57 -57.15
CA THR A 124 3.61 -2.38 -58.05
C THR A 124 3.86 -0.91 -58.39
N ASN A 125 2.87 -0.02 -58.20
CA ASN A 125 2.96 1.39 -58.60
C ASN A 125 3.61 2.26 -57.52
N ASP A 126 3.22 2.04 -56.23
CA ASP A 126 3.58 2.90 -55.10
C ASP A 126 4.08 2.15 -53.87
N SER A 127 4.21 0.82 -54.00
CA SER A 127 4.63 -0.07 -52.90
C SER A 127 3.75 0.02 -51.61
N MET A 128 2.53 0.53 -51.73
CA MET A 128 1.60 0.52 -50.62
C MET A 128 1.06 -0.87 -50.31
N LEU A 129 0.75 -1.13 -49.04
CA LEU A 129 0.22 -2.42 -48.60
C LEU A 129 -1.21 -2.60 -49.15
N ILE A 130 -1.44 -3.67 -49.88
CA ILE A 130 -2.77 -4.02 -50.41
C ILE A 130 -3.45 -5.07 -49.55
N ALA A 131 -2.72 -6.16 -49.25
CA ALA A 131 -3.20 -7.27 -48.44
C ALA A 131 -2.02 -7.93 -47.73
N GLY A 132 -2.30 -8.72 -46.69
CA GLY A 132 -1.26 -9.44 -45.98
C GLY A 132 -1.79 -10.62 -45.20
N GLY A 133 -0.87 -11.48 -44.76
CA GLY A 133 -1.15 -12.65 -43.96
C GLY A 133 0.13 -13.26 -43.42
N VAL A 134 0.00 -14.40 -42.75
CA VAL A 134 1.12 -15.17 -42.24
C VAL A 134 1.02 -16.63 -42.66
N SER A 135 2.17 -17.33 -42.72
CA SER A 135 2.18 -18.77 -42.96
C SER A 135 1.69 -19.56 -41.78
N ASN A 136 1.01 -20.70 -42.00
CA ASN A 136 0.56 -21.63 -40.98
C ASN A 136 1.70 -22.51 -40.45
N GLU A 137 1.44 -23.47 -39.56
CA GLU A 137 2.43 -24.38 -39.00
C GLU A 137 3.11 -25.25 -40.08
N GLY A 138 2.47 -25.48 -41.22
CA GLY A 138 3.05 -26.17 -42.39
C GLY A 138 3.74 -25.24 -43.38
N GLY A 139 3.95 -23.96 -43.03
CA GLY A 139 4.56 -22.96 -43.90
C GLY A 139 3.65 -22.45 -45.03
N LEU A 140 2.38 -22.91 -45.13
CA LEU A 140 1.42 -22.54 -46.16
C LEU A 140 0.76 -21.19 -45.84
N PHE A 141 0.51 -20.37 -46.88
CA PHE A 141 -0.27 -19.15 -46.75
C PHE A 141 -1.29 -19.00 -47.88
N VAL A 142 -2.40 -18.34 -47.58
CA VAL A 142 -3.43 -17.97 -48.54
C VAL A 142 -3.88 -16.53 -48.22
N ILE A 143 -3.74 -15.64 -49.19
CA ILE A 143 -4.08 -14.21 -49.05
C ILE A 143 -5.04 -13.80 -50.14
N PRO A 144 -6.31 -13.46 -49.83
CA PRO A 144 -7.25 -12.89 -50.79
C PRO A 144 -6.76 -11.52 -51.30
N CYS A 145 -6.72 -11.34 -52.60
CA CYS A 145 -6.32 -10.06 -53.23
C CYS A 145 -6.68 -10.06 -54.71
N GLU A 146 -7.43 -9.02 -55.15
CA GLU A 146 -7.89 -8.87 -56.54
C GLU A 146 -6.83 -8.28 -57.47
N GLN A 147 -5.83 -7.60 -56.91
CA GLN A 147 -4.79 -6.92 -57.71
C GLN A 147 -3.75 -7.91 -58.17
N ASN A 148 -3.43 -7.86 -59.49
CA ASN A 148 -2.35 -8.64 -60.14
C ASN A 148 -1.76 -7.77 -61.27
N PRO A 149 -0.46 -7.50 -61.32
CA PRO A 149 0.64 -8.07 -60.50
C PRO A 149 0.75 -7.39 -59.12
N VAL A 150 1.44 -8.09 -58.18
CA VAL A 150 1.78 -7.56 -56.83
C VAL A 150 3.25 -7.83 -56.49
N ILE A 151 3.82 -7.05 -55.60
CA ILE A 151 5.11 -7.34 -54.99
C ILE A 151 4.86 -8.03 -53.64
N ALA A 152 5.30 -9.26 -53.51
CA ALA A 152 5.25 -9.97 -52.23
C ALA A 152 6.52 -9.67 -51.42
N ARG A 153 6.33 -9.06 -50.25
CA ARG A 153 7.38 -8.89 -49.21
C ARG A 153 7.20 -9.97 -48.15
N VAL A 154 8.17 -10.88 -48.10
CA VAL A 154 8.17 -11.99 -47.14
C VAL A 154 9.27 -11.73 -46.11
N SER A 155 8.89 -11.73 -44.82
CA SER A 155 9.81 -11.46 -43.71
C SER A 155 9.56 -12.41 -42.53
N TYR A 156 10.66 -12.81 -41.89
CA TYR A 156 10.64 -13.61 -40.66
C TYR A 156 11.84 -13.27 -39.78
N VAL A 157 11.69 -13.35 -38.45
CA VAL A 157 12.78 -13.00 -37.51
C VAL A 157 13.98 -13.94 -37.73
N GLY A 158 15.18 -13.38 -37.94
CA GLY A 158 16.41 -14.15 -38.20
C GLY A 158 16.65 -14.50 -39.67
N TYR A 159 15.78 -14.04 -40.58
CA TYR A 159 15.92 -14.28 -42.03
C TYR A 159 15.90 -12.98 -42.84
N LYS A 160 16.59 -12.98 -43.98
CA LYS A 160 16.61 -11.85 -44.91
C LYS A 160 15.23 -11.65 -45.52
N THR A 161 14.72 -10.40 -45.44
CA THR A 161 13.47 -10.03 -46.12
C THR A 161 13.58 -10.25 -47.64
N ILE A 162 12.61 -10.96 -48.20
CA ILE A 162 12.53 -11.22 -49.64
C ILE A 162 11.45 -10.33 -50.27
N MET A 163 11.80 -9.69 -51.37
CA MET A 163 10.86 -8.96 -52.24
C MET A 163 10.75 -9.72 -53.56
N LYS A 164 9.55 -10.16 -53.93
CA LYS A 164 9.30 -10.92 -55.17
C LYS A 164 8.13 -10.33 -55.94
N LEU A 165 8.37 -9.96 -57.18
CA LEU A 165 7.32 -9.61 -58.13
C LEU A 165 6.53 -10.87 -58.51
N CYS A 166 5.21 -10.82 -58.30
CA CYS A 166 4.33 -11.95 -58.57
C CYS A 166 3.28 -11.55 -59.62
N ASN A 167 3.39 -12.21 -60.80
CA ASN A 167 2.45 -12.06 -61.90
C ASN A 167 1.40 -13.18 -61.90
N SER A 168 1.48 -14.10 -60.95
CA SER A 168 0.55 -15.21 -60.81
C SER A 168 0.15 -15.36 -59.32
N THR A 169 -1.08 -15.75 -59.09
CA THR A 169 -1.63 -16.05 -57.75
C THR A 169 -1.01 -17.32 -57.12
N LYS A 170 -0.43 -18.22 -57.91
CA LYS A 170 0.35 -19.37 -57.42
C LYS A 170 1.82 -18.98 -57.28
N MET A 171 2.23 -18.60 -56.08
CA MET A 171 3.55 -18.07 -55.77
C MET A 171 4.63 -19.15 -55.64
N GLY A 172 4.22 -20.43 -55.50
CA GLY A 172 5.12 -21.56 -55.32
C GLY A 172 5.80 -21.55 -53.94
N THR A 173 6.98 -22.19 -53.89
CA THR A 173 7.79 -22.24 -52.66
C THR A 173 8.72 -21.04 -52.61
N ILE A 174 8.71 -20.31 -51.49
CA ILE A 174 9.60 -19.17 -51.20
C ILE A 174 10.56 -19.62 -50.12
N ARG A 175 11.86 -19.63 -50.44
CA ARG A 175 12.91 -20.07 -49.52
C ARG A 175 13.51 -18.86 -48.82
N LEU A 176 13.46 -18.82 -47.48
CA LEU A 176 14.09 -17.79 -46.65
C LEU A 176 15.57 -18.16 -46.42
N VAL A 177 16.44 -17.16 -46.46
CA VAL A 177 17.88 -17.30 -46.21
C VAL A 177 18.16 -16.64 -44.85
N PRO A 178 18.86 -17.36 -43.94
CA PRO A 178 19.25 -16.79 -42.65
C PRO A 178 20.05 -15.49 -42.82
N GLU A 179 19.74 -14.51 -41.99
CA GLU A 179 20.50 -13.25 -41.88
C GLU A 179 21.04 -13.13 -40.44
N ASN A 180 22.37 -13.31 -40.33
CA ASN A 180 23.05 -13.06 -39.06
C ASN A 180 23.09 -11.54 -38.78
N HIS A 181 22.00 -10.94 -38.44
CA HIS A 181 22.03 -9.70 -37.73
C HIS A 181 22.54 -9.99 -36.32
N MET A 182 23.82 -9.77 -36.06
CA MET A 182 24.24 -9.37 -34.74
C MET A 182 23.44 -8.10 -34.45
N LEU A 183 22.35 -8.24 -33.68
CA LEU A 183 21.69 -7.11 -33.06
C LEU A 183 22.83 -6.38 -32.37
N LYS A 184 23.23 -5.20 -32.87
CA LYS A 184 23.94 -4.22 -32.04
C LYS A 184 23.13 -4.15 -30.81
N GLY A 185 23.67 -4.64 -29.68
CA GLY A 185 22.97 -4.63 -28.43
C GLY A 185 22.44 -3.21 -28.24
N VAL A 186 21.14 -3.04 -28.37
CA VAL A 186 20.50 -1.83 -27.87
C VAL A 186 20.76 -1.91 -26.37
N VAL A 187 21.83 -1.21 -25.96
CA VAL A 187 21.99 -0.88 -24.56
C VAL A 187 20.79 -0.01 -24.25
N VAL A 188 19.69 -0.65 -23.86
CA VAL A 188 18.60 0.03 -23.19
C VAL A 188 19.27 0.52 -21.93
N LYS A 189 19.70 1.80 -21.93
CA LYS A 189 20.03 2.50 -20.70
C LYS A 189 18.73 2.46 -19.90
N GLY A 190 18.64 1.50 -19.01
CA GLY A 190 17.49 1.39 -18.12
C GLY A 190 17.32 2.76 -17.47
N ALA A 191 16.10 3.27 -17.43
CA ALA A 191 15.79 4.48 -16.66
C ALA A 191 16.42 4.32 -15.26
N PRO A 192 16.98 5.38 -14.68
CA PRO A 192 17.59 5.30 -13.36
C PRO A 192 16.56 4.73 -12.38
N GLN A 193 16.99 3.83 -11.52
CA GLN A 193 16.10 3.18 -10.55
C GLN A 193 15.45 4.19 -9.61
N TYR A 194 16.17 5.24 -9.26
CA TYR A 194 15.77 6.33 -8.38
C TYR A 194 15.95 7.65 -9.12
N LYS A 195 14.96 8.52 -9.01
CA LYS A 195 14.99 9.89 -9.54
C LYS A 195 14.42 10.84 -8.51
N MET A 196 15.16 11.87 -8.12
CA MET A 196 14.62 12.92 -7.26
C MET A 196 13.55 13.72 -8.01
N THR A 197 12.46 14.02 -7.31
CA THR A 197 11.34 14.84 -7.75
C THR A 197 11.16 16.04 -6.83
N MET A 198 10.19 16.89 -7.09
CA MET A 198 9.85 18.00 -6.20
C MET A 198 9.40 17.46 -4.84
N GLY A 199 10.24 17.67 -3.81
CA GLY A 199 9.94 17.25 -2.44
C GLY A 199 10.06 15.76 -2.16
N GLY A 200 10.63 14.94 -3.07
CA GLY A 200 10.73 13.50 -2.85
C GLY A 200 11.57 12.74 -3.87
N MET A 201 11.31 11.46 -3.98
CA MET A 201 12.01 10.53 -4.86
C MET A 201 11.02 9.61 -5.58
N GLU A 202 11.09 9.53 -6.89
CA GLU A 202 10.37 8.55 -7.72
C GLU A 202 11.24 7.31 -7.94
N ILE A 203 10.64 6.15 -7.77
CA ILE A 203 11.25 4.83 -7.93
C ILE A 203 10.55 4.11 -9.08
N ALA A 204 11.31 3.70 -10.10
CA ALA A 204 10.81 2.87 -11.17
C ALA A 204 10.60 1.44 -10.68
N VAL A 205 9.37 0.92 -10.80
CA VAL A 205 9.01 -0.46 -10.46
C VAL A 205 8.84 -1.30 -11.72
N GLU A 206 8.16 -0.75 -12.72
CA GLU A 206 7.95 -1.42 -14.02
C GLU A 206 9.29 -1.81 -14.66
N ASN A 207 9.34 -3.02 -15.23
CA ASN A 207 10.54 -3.61 -15.86
C ASN A 207 11.74 -3.75 -14.92
N THR A 208 11.51 -3.66 -13.60
CA THR A 208 12.53 -3.94 -12.58
C THR A 208 12.16 -5.19 -11.78
N ILE A 209 13.07 -5.62 -10.92
CA ILE A 209 12.80 -6.75 -10.02
C ILE A 209 11.73 -6.39 -8.96
N LEU A 210 11.56 -5.11 -8.66
CA LEU A 210 10.54 -4.67 -7.75
C LEU A 210 9.14 -5.10 -8.22
N ALA A 211 8.92 -5.19 -9.53
CA ALA A 211 7.69 -5.73 -10.12
C ALA A 211 7.46 -7.23 -9.86
N LYS A 212 8.44 -7.96 -9.32
CA LYS A 212 8.34 -9.42 -9.06
C LYS A 212 8.29 -9.76 -7.57
N LEU A 213 8.16 -8.76 -6.69
CA LEU A 213 8.21 -8.96 -5.24
C LEU A 213 6.94 -9.60 -4.64
N GLY A 214 5.84 -9.54 -5.35
CA GLY A 214 4.54 -10.05 -4.94
C GLY A 214 3.52 -8.94 -4.80
N SER A 215 3.53 -8.18 -3.72
CA SER A 215 2.59 -7.10 -3.42
C SER A 215 3.26 -5.72 -3.35
N ALA A 216 2.46 -4.65 -3.30
CA ALA A 216 2.97 -3.30 -3.12
C ALA A 216 3.67 -3.14 -1.76
N ILE A 217 3.17 -3.76 -0.70
CA ILE A 217 3.81 -3.71 0.62
C ILE A 217 5.20 -4.35 0.60
N ASP A 218 5.39 -5.43 -0.18
CA ASP A 218 6.69 -6.06 -0.37
C ASP A 218 7.64 -5.14 -1.16
N VAL A 219 7.11 -4.33 -2.08
CA VAL A 219 7.90 -3.30 -2.80
C VAL A 219 8.29 -2.19 -1.83
N LEU A 220 7.35 -1.65 -1.07
CA LEU A 220 7.59 -0.58 -0.09
C LEU A 220 8.67 -0.96 0.91
N ALA A 221 8.66 -2.20 1.40
CA ALA A 221 9.69 -2.72 2.31
C ALA A 221 11.12 -2.76 1.71
N GLN A 222 11.26 -2.58 0.39
CA GLN A 222 12.54 -2.55 -0.32
C GLN A 222 12.98 -1.13 -0.71
N LEU A 223 12.11 -0.13 -0.47
CA LEU A 223 12.42 1.25 -0.90
C LEU A 223 13.32 1.95 0.11
N PRO A 224 14.23 2.81 -0.38
CA PRO A 224 14.99 3.71 0.48
C PRO A 224 14.06 4.56 1.34
N ARG A 225 14.44 4.78 2.60
CA ARG A 225 13.73 5.62 3.57
C ARG A 225 12.34 5.09 4.01
N VAL A 226 11.87 3.98 3.48
CA VAL A 226 10.59 3.36 3.88
C VAL A 226 10.86 2.16 4.75
N SER A 227 10.27 2.11 5.94
CA SER A 227 10.24 0.94 6.80
C SER A 227 8.83 0.36 6.83
N VAL A 228 8.75 -0.96 6.80
CA VAL A 228 7.50 -1.71 6.95
C VAL A 228 7.69 -2.70 8.09
N GLU A 229 7.02 -2.47 9.20
CA GLU A 229 7.09 -3.31 10.40
C GLU A 229 5.68 -3.64 10.88
N ASN A 230 5.33 -4.91 10.98
CA ASN A 230 3.99 -5.35 11.39
C ASN A 230 2.86 -4.66 10.58
N ASN A 231 3.06 -4.50 9.26
CA ASN A 231 2.19 -3.77 8.33
C ASN A 231 2.10 -2.26 8.57
N VAL A 232 2.81 -1.71 9.54
CA VAL A 232 2.94 -0.27 9.72
C VAL A 232 4.03 0.24 8.79
N ILE A 233 3.70 1.25 7.99
CA ILE A 233 4.62 1.88 7.03
C ILE A 233 5.04 3.21 7.60
N THR A 234 6.35 3.43 7.66
CA THR A 234 6.94 4.70 8.11
C THR A 234 7.97 5.20 7.12
N VAL A 235 8.12 6.51 7.03
CA VAL A 235 9.17 7.18 6.27
C VAL A 235 10.16 7.76 7.26
N PHE A 236 11.43 7.40 7.11
CA PHE A 236 12.49 7.81 8.04
C PHE A 236 12.54 9.33 8.19
N GLY A 237 12.53 9.80 9.45
CA GLY A 237 12.53 11.22 9.82
C GLY A 237 11.18 11.94 9.61
N LYS A 238 10.12 11.22 9.15
CA LYS A 238 8.79 11.78 8.79
C LYS A 238 7.60 11.01 9.36
N GLY A 239 7.82 9.88 10.00
CA GLY A 239 6.73 9.08 10.56
C GLY A 239 5.83 8.40 9.53
N SER A 240 4.54 8.26 9.83
CA SER A 240 3.57 7.53 8.99
C SER A 240 3.13 8.38 7.79
N PRO A 241 3.32 7.91 6.54
CA PRO A 241 2.93 8.66 5.35
C PRO A 241 1.42 8.55 5.07
N LEU A 242 0.89 9.54 4.35
CA LEU A 242 -0.30 9.35 3.53
C LEU A 242 0.05 8.53 2.30
N ILE A 243 -0.69 7.47 2.01
CA ILE A 243 -0.43 6.60 0.85
C ILE A 243 -1.54 6.76 -0.17
N TYR A 244 -1.15 7.01 -1.41
CA TYR A 244 -2.06 7.14 -2.54
C TYR A 244 -1.77 6.07 -3.58
N ILE A 245 -2.81 5.38 -4.03
CA ILE A 245 -2.77 4.46 -5.17
C ILE A 245 -3.52 5.11 -6.32
N ASN A 246 -2.79 5.58 -7.35
CA ASN A 246 -3.35 6.31 -8.50
C ASN A 246 -4.18 7.55 -8.11
N ASN A 247 -3.67 8.34 -7.19
CA ASN A 247 -4.27 9.52 -6.59
C ASN A 247 -5.41 9.24 -5.57
N LYS A 248 -5.81 7.98 -5.34
CA LYS A 248 -6.74 7.59 -4.28
C LYS A 248 -5.98 7.43 -2.97
N PRO A 249 -6.37 8.06 -1.84
CA PRO A 249 -5.79 7.73 -0.54
C PRO A 249 -6.14 6.28 -0.19
N MET A 250 -5.14 5.56 0.29
CA MET A 250 -5.29 4.23 0.82
C MET A 250 -6.23 4.27 2.04
N GLN A 251 -7.23 3.41 2.06
CA GLN A 251 -8.17 3.33 3.17
C GLN A 251 -7.74 2.27 4.20
N SER A 252 -7.04 1.25 3.75
CA SER A 252 -6.51 0.19 4.60
C SER A 252 -5.16 -0.31 4.09
N SER A 253 -4.31 -0.82 4.98
CA SER A 253 -3.02 -1.45 4.62
C SER A 253 -3.20 -2.67 3.71
N GLU A 254 -4.40 -3.26 3.70
CA GLU A 254 -4.74 -4.42 2.91
C GLU A 254 -4.71 -4.12 1.41
N GLU A 255 -5.06 -2.90 1.00
CA GLU A 255 -4.94 -2.48 -0.40
C GLU A 255 -3.51 -2.60 -0.95
N LEU A 256 -2.49 -2.43 -0.10
CA LEU A 256 -1.09 -2.62 -0.49
C LEU A 256 -0.69 -4.08 -0.60
N LYS A 257 -1.27 -4.94 0.23
CA LYS A 257 -1.06 -6.38 0.13
C LYS A 257 -1.70 -6.93 -1.16
N GLN A 258 -2.86 -6.40 -1.54
CA GLN A 258 -3.61 -6.80 -2.73
C GLN A 258 -2.98 -6.29 -4.02
N LEU A 259 -2.42 -5.09 -4.00
CA LEU A 259 -1.80 -4.51 -5.19
C LEU A 259 -0.57 -5.30 -5.60
N LYS A 260 -0.66 -6.03 -6.70
CA LYS A 260 0.48 -6.80 -7.24
C LYS A 260 1.63 -5.88 -7.62
N SER A 261 2.83 -6.25 -7.23
CA SER A 261 4.04 -5.51 -7.59
C SER A 261 4.23 -5.37 -9.11
N ASP A 262 3.79 -6.37 -9.89
CA ASP A 262 3.84 -6.32 -11.36
C ASP A 262 2.86 -5.30 -11.96
N ASP A 263 1.83 -4.88 -11.24
CA ASP A 263 0.90 -3.85 -11.69
C ASP A 263 1.39 -2.43 -11.38
N ILE A 264 2.46 -2.29 -10.61
CA ILE A 264 3.03 -0.98 -10.25
C ILE A 264 3.92 -0.49 -11.39
N LYS A 265 3.73 0.77 -11.78
CA LYS A 265 4.59 1.47 -12.74
C LYS A 265 5.72 2.19 -12.02
N THR A 266 5.37 3.10 -11.09
CA THR A 266 6.31 3.88 -10.28
C THR A 266 5.76 4.06 -8.87
N ILE A 267 6.66 4.27 -7.91
CA ILE A 267 6.34 4.72 -6.56
C ILE A 267 7.10 6.01 -6.31
N GLU A 268 6.40 7.03 -5.82
CA GLU A 268 6.99 8.30 -5.42
C GLU A 268 6.90 8.43 -3.90
N VAL A 269 8.03 8.60 -3.23
CA VAL A 269 8.13 8.87 -1.79
C VAL A 269 8.41 10.36 -1.62
N ILE A 270 7.39 11.11 -1.17
CA ILE A 270 7.44 12.56 -1.00
C ILE A 270 7.67 12.83 0.49
N THR A 271 8.79 13.42 0.83
CA THR A 271 9.19 13.76 2.21
C THR A 271 8.98 15.24 2.54
N SER A 272 8.56 16.01 1.55
CA SER A 272 8.16 17.42 1.67
C SER A 272 6.88 17.67 0.85
N PRO A 273 5.70 17.26 1.37
CA PRO A 273 4.43 17.44 0.67
C PRO A 273 4.09 18.91 0.46
N GLY A 274 3.55 19.25 -0.71
CA GLY A 274 3.15 20.59 -1.09
C GLY A 274 1.89 21.10 -0.40
N ALA A 275 1.45 22.32 -0.76
CA ALA A 275 0.30 23.03 -0.15
C ALA A 275 -1.06 22.35 -0.37
N GLU A 276 -1.17 21.45 -1.35
CA GLU A 276 -2.38 20.65 -1.60
C GLU A 276 -2.72 19.68 -0.47
N TYR A 277 -1.73 19.35 0.37
CA TYR A 277 -1.90 18.50 1.55
C TYR A 277 -2.15 19.33 2.80
N ASN A 278 -2.86 18.73 3.76
CA ASN A 278 -3.04 19.31 5.09
C ASN A 278 -1.68 19.61 5.75
N ALA A 279 -1.62 20.65 6.58
CA ALA A 279 -0.38 21.06 7.26
C ALA A 279 0.22 19.97 8.18
N GLU A 280 -0.55 18.97 8.60
CA GLU A 280 -0.10 17.85 9.43
C GLU A 280 0.59 16.73 8.63
N VAL A 281 0.53 16.75 7.28
CA VAL A 281 1.11 15.69 6.44
C VAL A 281 2.61 15.87 6.30
N GLU A 282 3.40 14.98 6.91
CA GLU A 282 4.86 14.99 6.86
C GLU A 282 5.44 14.21 5.68
N ALA A 283 4.75 13.15 5.24
CA ALA A 283 5.17 12.34 4.10
C ALA A 283 3.98 11.84 3.29
N VAL A 284 4.23 11.63 2.00
CA VAL A 284 3.26 11.03 1.08
C VAL A 284 3.94 9.95 0.25
N ILE A 285 3.29 8.81 0.07
CA ILE A 285 3.70 7.78 -0.89
C ILE A 285 2.65 7.71 -1.99
N ARG A 286 3.05 7.98 -3.22
CA ARG A 286 2.17 7.87 -4.40
C ARG A 286 2.56 6.64 -5.21
N ILE A 287 1.66 5.68 -5.35
CA ILE A 287 1.82 4.49 -6.16
C ILE A 287 1.07 4.68 -7.47
N LYS A 288 1.78 4.72 -8.59
CA LYS A 288 1.19 4.74 -9.94
C LYS A 288 1.22 3.34 -10.52
N THR A 289 0.08 2.85 -11.01
CA THR A 289 -0.02 1.51 -11.60
C THR A 289 -0.10 1.57 -13.12
N LYS A 290 0.17 0.44 -13.79
CA LYS A 290 -0.01 0.25 -15.23
C LYS A 290 -1.49 0.34 -15.60
N LYS A 291 -1.78 0.79 -16.82
CA LYS A 291 -3.14 0.75 -17.37
C LYS A 291 -3.42 -0.68 -17.87
N ARG A 292 -4.09 -1.51 -17.09
CA ARG A 292 -4.67 -2.77 -17.58
C ARG A 292 -6.19 -2.60 -17.68
N GLN A 293 -6.75 -2.93 -18.84
CA GLN A 293 -8.19 -2.98 -19.05
C GLN A 293 -8.60 -4.46 -19.07
N ALA A 294 -9.08 -4.98 -17.95
CA ALA A 294 -9.85 -6.22 -17.95
C ALA A 294 -11.28 -5.87 -17.53
N THR A 295 -12.25 -6.40 -18.24
CA THR A 295 -13.68 -6.35 -17.91
C THR A 295 -14.12 -7.67 -17.32
N GLY A 296 -15.22 -7.69 -16.56
CA GLY A 296 -15.76 -8.88 -15.94
C GLY A 296 -15.47 -9.00 -14.45
N LEU A 297 -15.64 -10.22 -13.93
CA LEU A 297 -15.44 -10.54 -12.53
C LEU A 297 -13.95 -10.80 -12.22
N SER A 298 -13.47 -10.24 -11.12
CA SER A 298 -12.16 -10.51 -10.54
C SER A 298 -12.32 -10.97 -9.10
N ILE A 299 -11.56 -11.96 -8.67
CA ILE A 299 -11.58 -12.51 -7.32
C ILE A 299 -10.15 -12.53 -6.80
N ARG A 300 -9.96 -12.07 -5.59
CA ARG A 300 -8.76 -12.34 -4.80
C ARG A 300 -9.16 -12.85 -3.42
N ASN A 301 -8.46 -13.86 -2.98
CA ASN A 301 -8.61 -14.40 -1.64
C ASN A 301 -7.25 -14.58 -1.01
N ASP A 302 -7.09 -14.10 0.24
CA ASP A 302 -5.90 -14.23 1.05
C ASP A 302 -6.26 -14.95 2.36
N ALA A 303 -5.74 -16.16 2.54
CA ALA A 303 -5.86 -16.95 3.76
C ALA A 303 -4.52 -16.97 4.49
N TYR A 304 -4.50 -16.49 5.73
CA TYR A 304 -3.31 -16.38 6.55
C TYR A 304 -3.44 -17.19 7.84
N ALA A 305 -2.38 -17.88 8.21
CA ALA A 305 -2.22 -18.51 9.51
C ALA A 305 -0.83 -18.20 10.08
N GLY A 306 -0.77 -17.75 11.32
CA GLY A 306 0.46 -17.44 12.04
C GLY A 306 0.50 -18.05 13.42
N TYR A 307 1.72 -18.31 13.92
CA TYR A 307 1.98 -18.82 15.25
C TYR A 307 3.12 -18.03 15.90
N ASN A 308 2.84 -17.40 17.05
CA ASN A 308 3.80 -16.64 17.86
C ASN A 308 3.67 -16.96 19.36
N ASN A 309 3.57 -18.18 19.75
CA ASN A 309 3.04 -18.79 20.99
C ASN A 309 1.52 -19.03 20.95
N TRP A 310 0.78 -18.30 20.15
CA TRP A 310 -0.65 -18.45 19.94
C TRP A 310 -0.94 -18.44 18.45
N TRP A 311 -2.06 -19.08 18.09
CA TRP A 311 -2.56 -19.03 16.71
C TRP A 311 -3.26 -17.71 16.45
N ASN A 312 -2.97 -17.16 15.28
CA ASN A 312 -3.70 -16.05 14.69
C ASN A 312 -3.97 -16.34 13.22
N ALA A 313 -5.11 -15.87 12.73
CA ALA A 313 -5.55 -16.12 11.38
C ALA A 313 -6.34 -14.93 10.84
N TYR A 314 -6.28 -14.72 9.54
CA TYR A 314 -7.22 -13.87 8.83
C TYR A 314 -7.63 -14.48 7.51
N GLU A 315 -8.83 -14.09 7.07
CA GLU A 315 -9.37 -14.35 5.76
C GLU A 315 -9.79 -13.02 5.15
N GLU A 316 -9.37 -12.78 3.90
CA GLU A 316 -9.72 -11.60 3.13
C GLU A 316 -10.24 -12.02 1.77
N LEU A 317 -11.44 -11.57 1.41
CA LEU A 317 -12.08 -11.84 0.14
C LEU A 317 -12.42 -10.55 -0.57
N MET A 318 -11.73 -10.29 -1.68
CA MET A 318 -12.06 -9.19 -2.57
C MET A 318 -12.77 -9.69 -3.82
N LEU A 319 -13.94 -9.14 -4.07
CA LEU A 319 -14.74 -9.32 -5.27
C LEU A 319 -14.80 -8.00 -6.03
N LYS A 320 -14.51 -8.02 -7.31
CA LYS A 320 -14.61 -6.85 -8.16
C LYS A 320 -15.30 -7.20 -9.46
N TYR A 321 -16.29 -6.38 -9.83
CA TYR A 321 -16.94 -6.45 -11.14
C TYR A 321 -16.74 -5.14 -11.88
N GLN A 322 -16.23 -5.21 -13.11
CA GLN A 322 -15.90 -4.05 -13.90
C GLN A 322 -16.45 -4.16 -15.32
N THR A 323 -17.07 -3.08 -15.79
CA THR A 323 -17.47 -2.86 -17.18
C THR A 323 -16.67 -1.70 -17.79
N LYS A 324 -17.02 -1.28 -19.00
CA LYS A 324 -16.47 -0.06 -19.62
C LYS A 324 -16.86 1.21 -18.86
N LYS A 325 -18.06 1.26 -18.26
CA LYS A 325 -18.64 2.47 -17.66
C LYS A 325 -18.72 2.45 -16.14
N PHE A 326 -18.68 1.29 -15.48
CA PHE A 326 -18.75 1.24 -14.03
C PHE A 326 -17.88 0.12 -13.43
N GLU A 327 -17.55 0.28 -12.17
CA GLU A 327 -16.84 -0.70 -11.35
C GLU A 327 -17.54 -0.78 -9.98
N ILE A 328 -17.67 -1.99 -9.46
CA ILE A 328 -18.09 -2.25 -8.08
C ILE A 328 -17.03 -3.13 -7.44
N ILE A 329 -16.66 -2.79 -6.21
CA ILE A 329 -15.68 -3.52 -5.40
C ILE A 329 -16.31 -3.80 -4.06
N ASN A 330 -16.17 -5.03 -3.61
CA ASN A 330 -16.44 -5.48 -2.24
C ASN A 330 -15.18 -6.14 -1.71
N ASP A 331 -14.76 -5.77 -0.49
CA ASP A 331 -13.58 -6.30 0.18
C ASP A 331 -13.91 -6.54 1.64
N ALA A 332 -14.02 -7.82 2.01
CA ALA A 332 -14.39 -8.28 3.34
C ALA A 332 -13.17 -8.94 4.00
N TYR A 333 -12.83 -8.50 5.21
CA TYR A 333 -11.71 -8.99 6.01
C TYR A 333 -12.17 -9.39 7.41
N VAL A 334 -11.75 -10.56 7.85
CA VAL A 334 -11.98 -11.06 9.22
C VAL A 334 -10.64 -11.49 9.81
N TYR A 335 -10.34 -11.00 10.99
CA TYR A 335 -9.17 -11.40 11.77
C TYR A 335 -9.57 -11.98 13.12
N THR A 336 -8.88 -13.03 13.55
CA THR A 336 -8.93 -13.58 14.89
C THR A 336 -7.53 -13.96 15.37
N GLY A 337 -7.17 -13.61 16.59
CA GLY A 337 -5.86 -13.96 17.11
C GLY A 337 -5.71 -13.72 18.59
N ALA A 338 -4.88 -14.53 19.23
CA ALA A 338 -4.40 -14.28 20.58
C ALA A 338 -2.98 -13.68 20.52
N TRP A 339 -2.67 -12.88 21.50
CA TRP A 339 -1.38 -12.18 21.63
C TRP A 339 -0.94 -12.12 23.09
N GLY A 340 0.29 -11.74 23.33
CA GLY A 340 0.77 -11.52 24.68
C GLY A 340 2.03 -10.68 24.74
N GLU A 341 2.33 -10.21 25.95
CA GLU A 341 3.52 -9.44 26.27
C GLU A 341 4.11 -9.94 27.59
N ASP A 342 5.41 -9.89 27.72
CA ASP A 342 6.14 -10.13 28.97
C ASP A 342 6.89 -8.86 29.33
N ASN A 343 6.31 -8.06 30.22
CA ASN A 343 6.80 -6.74 30.60
C ASN A 343 7.48 -6.80 31.96
N ASN A 344 8.71 -6.30 32.06
CA ASN A 344 9.34 -5.90 33.31
C ASN A 344 9.40 -4.36 33.32
N LEU A 345 8.85 -3.77 34.35
CA LEU A 345 8.83 -2.33 34.55
C LEU A 345 9.40 -2.01 35.92
N GLU A 346 10.40 -1.15 35.94
CA GLU A 346 10.99 -0.59 37.15
C GLU A 346 10.83 0.91 37.11
N PHE A 347 10.42 1.53 38.20
CA PHE A 347 10.35 2.99 38.28
C PHE A 347 10.71 3.49 39.68
N ASP A 348 11.44 4.59 39.66
CA ASP A 348 11.95 5.26 40.84
C ASP A 348 11.27 6.62 40.98
N ILE A 349 10.75 6.94 42.15
CA ILE A 349 9.99 8.16 42.46
C ILE A 349 10.70 8.91 43.57
N HIS A 350 11.06 10.16 43.33
CA HIS A 350 11.67 11.05 44.32
C HIS A 350 10.65 12.07 44.82
N ALA A 351 9.91 11.73 45.89
CA ALA A 351 8.78 12.50 46.39
C ALA A 351 8.97 12.92 47.84
N LYS A 352 8.84 14.22 48.15
CA LYS A 352 8.86 14.76 49.55
C LYS A 352 10.02 14.26 50.40
N GLY A 353 11.20 14.03 49.81
CA GLY A 353 12.37 13.50 50.53
C GLY A 353 12.35 11.99 50.71
N ASN A 354 11.34 11.30 50.15
CA ASN A 354 11.29 9.83 50.04
C ASN A 354 11.76 9.38 48.68
N GLU A 355 12.44 8.26 48.64
CA GLU A 355 12.76 7.48 47.46
C GLU A 355 11.92 6.21 47.42
N ILE A 356 11.08 6.05 46.36
CA ILE A 356 10.21 4.91 46.22
C ILE A 356 10.61 4.16 44.98
N ASP A 357 11.07 2.91 45.16
CA ASP A 357 11.42 1.98 44.09
C ASP A 357 10.29 0.97 43.91
N VAL A 358 9.77 0.87 42.71
CA VAL A 358 8.76 -0.12 42.35
C VAL A 358 9.29 -1.00 41.22
N LYS A 359 9.37 -2.31 41.49
CA LYS A 359 9.72 -3.34 40.51
C LYS A 359 8.52 -4.23 40.27
N GLN A 360 8.17 -4.36 38.98
CA GLN A 360 7.04 -5.23 38.63
C GLN A 360 7.30 -6.02 37.36
N ARG A 361 6.78 -7.25 37.34
CA ARG A 361 6.68 -8.08 36.14
C ARG A 361 5.20 -8.25 35.82
N ILE A 362 4.83 -7.96 34.56
CA ILE A 362 3.46 -7.95 34.07
C ILE A 362 3.37 -8.81 32.79
N PRO A 363 3.19 -10.13 32.88
CA PRO A 363 2.76 -10.92 31.73
C PRO A 363 1.32 -10.55 31.38
N ILE A 364 1.11 -10.24 30.09
CA ILE A 364 -0.21 -9.89 29.54
C ILE A 364 -0.58 -10.93 28.50
N LYS A 365 -1.83 -11.35 28.47
CA LYS A 365 -2.45 -12.14 27.40
C LYS A 365 -3.71 -11.50 26.94
N GLY A 366 -3.96 -11.54 25.66
CA GLY A 366 -5.16 -10.97 25.09
C GLY A 366 -5.62 -11.70 23.84
N ARG A 367 -6.82 -11.34 23.41
CA ARG A 367 -7.42 -11.75 22.15
C ARG A 367 -7.94 -10.54 21.41
N SER A 368 -7.70 -10.53 20.12
CA SER A 368 -8.21 -9.51 19.22
C SER A 368 -8.97 -10.16 18.07
N ASN A 369 -10.19 -9.70 17.84
CA ASN A 369 -11.02 -10.10 16.71
C ASN A 369 -11.55 -8.83 16.06
N SER A 370 -11.51 -8.79 14.73
CA SER A 370 -12.01 -7.65 13.97
C SER A 370 -12.65 -8.08 12.67
N PHE A 371 -13.59 -7.25 12.21
CA PHE A 371 -14.20 -7.33 10.91
C PHE A 371 -14.06 -5.98 10.21
N SER A 372 -13.68 -6.01 8.94
CA SER A 372 -13.66 -4.84 8.06
C SER A 372 -14.39 -5.14 6.78
N GLU A 373 -15.18 -4.18 6.31
CA GLU A 373 -15.89 -4.21 5.05
C GLU A 373 -15.61 -2.92 4.28
N TYR A 374 -15.25 -3.05 3.01
CA TYR A 374 -15.09 -1.94 2.09
C TYR A 374 -15.91 -2.18 0.84
N LEU A 375 -16.87 -1.30 0.60
CA LEU A 375 -17.72 -1.30 -0.59
C LEU A 375 -17.45 -0.01 -1.37
N ALA A 376 -17.15 -0.10 -2.67
CA ALA A 376 -16.95 1.07 -3.51
C ALA A 376 -17.61 0.90 -4.88
N SER A 377 -18.04 2.02 -5.45
CA SER A 377 -18.60 2.07 -6.79
C SER A 377 -18.11 3.31 -7.52
N ASP A 378 -17.72 3.13 -8.78
CA ASP A 378 -17.26 4.18 -9.68
C ASP A 378 -18.08 4.16 -10.96
N TYR A 379 -18.43 5.35 -11.47
CA TYR A 379 -19.08 5.52 -12.75
C TYR A 379 -18.30 6.53 -13.61
N TRP A 380 -17.89 6.10 -14.80
CA TRP A 380 -17.22 6.95 -15.77
C TRP A 380 -18.24 7.56 -16.71
N ILE A 381 -18.51 8.86 -16.51
CA ILE A 381 -19.41 9.65 -17.37
C ILE A 381 -18.82 9.66 -18.79
N ASN A 382 -17.50 9.88 -18.88
CA ASN A 382 -16.69 9.79 -20.09
C ASN A 382 -15.20 9.56 -19.70
N ASP A 383 -14.28 9.56 -20.65
CA ASP A 383 -12.86 9.29 -20.43
C ASP A 383 -12.17 10.27 -19.46
N SER A 384 -12.72 11.48 -19.32
CA SER A 384 -12.16 12.54 -18.48
C SER A 384 -12.92 12.79 -17.20
N ASN A 385 -14.17 12.30 -17.06
CA ASN A 385 -15.07 12.62 -15.96
C ASN A 385 -15.59 11.37 -15.28
N SER A 386 -15.49 11.29 -13.96
CA SER A 386 -15.96 10.19 -13.14
C SER A 386 -16.53 10.68 -11.81
N ILE A 387 -17.51 9.94 -11.32
CA ILE A 387 -18.07 10.06 -9.97
C ILE A 387 -17.93 8.71 -9.27
N GLY A 388 -17.89 8.74 -7.96
CA GLY A 388 -17.89 7.50 -7.18
C GLY A 388 -18.23 7.73 -5.72
N ALA A 389 -18.54 6.63 -5.06
CA ALA A 389 -18.79 6.58 -3.63
C ALA A 389 -18.14 5.34 -3.03
N SER A 390 -17.69 5.44 -1.79
CA SER A 390 -17.24 4.27 -1.02
C SER A 390 -17.74 4.33 0.41
N TYR A 391 -18.05 3.17 0.94
CA TYR A 391 -18.40 2.96 2.33
C TYR A 391 -17.39 2.00 2.95
N GLN A 392 -16.93 2.32 4.14
CA GLN A 392 -16.03 1.48 4.95
C GLN A 392 -16.61 1.32 6.34
N MET A 393 -16.61 0.08 6.83
CA MET A 393 -16.94 -0.29 8.20
C MET A 393 -15.76 -1.05 8.80
N ASN A 394 -15.38 -0.70 10.04
CA ASN A 394 -14.41 -1.45 10.83
C ASN A 394 -14.99 -1.64 12.22
N CYS A 395 -14.99 -2.86 12.74
CA CYS A 395 -15.43 -3.13 14.09
C CYS A 395 -14.60 -4.22 14.75
N SER A 396 -14.57 -4.19 16.08
CA SER A 396 -14.02 -5.26 16.89
C SER A 396 -15.13 -6.00 17.63
N PHE A 397 -14.87 -7.26 17.96
CA PHE A 397 -15.80 -8.10 18.74
C PHE A 397 -15.02 -9.06 19.63
N ASP A 398 -15.51 -9.26 20.85
CA ASP A 398 -14.94 -10.19 21.85
C ASP A 398 -13.41 -9.97 22.08
N ASN A 399 -12.99 -8.70 22.10
CA ASN A 399 -11.61 -8.35 22.42
C ASN A 399 -11.45 -8.26 23.93
N TYR A 400 -10.36 -8.82 24.44
CA TYR A 400 -9.99 -8.71 25.85
C TYR A 400 -8.48 -8.81 26.03
N SER A 401 -7.98 -8.32 27.15
CA SER A 401 -6.66 -8.64 27.66
C SER A 401 -6.66 -8.70 29.18
N THR A 402 -5.85 -9.59 29.71
CA THR A 402 -5.61 -9.73 31.17
C THR A 402 -4.11 -9.65 31.42
N GLY A 403 -3.73 -8.74 32.31
CA GLY A 403 -2.39 -8.61 32.86
C GLY A 403 -2.35 -9.08 34.31
N TRP A 404 -1.26 -9.74 34.68
CA TRP A 404 -0.99 -10.14 36.06
C TRP A 404 0.31 -9.47 36.50
N ALA A 405 0.27 -8.68 37.58
CA ALA A 405 1.46 -8.01 38.08
C ALA A 405 1.78 -8.47 39.50
N ARG A 406 3.06 -8.69 39.76
CA ARG A 406 3.60 -8.72 41.11
C ARG A 406 4.53 -7.54 41.24
N GLN A 407 4.21 -6.64 42.17
CA GLN A 407 4.93 -5.41 42.43
C GLN A 407 5.67 -5.56 43.77
N GLU A 408 6.93 -5.25 43.80
CA GLU A 408 7.76 -5.12 44.98
C GLU A 408 8.05 -3.64 45.21
N ILE A 409 7.66 -3.11 46.38
CA ILE A 409 7.74 -1.70 46.69
C ILE A 409 8.71 -1.49 47.81
N LYS A 410 9.70 -0.64 47.58
CA LYS A 410 10.64 -0.19 48.60
C LYS A 410 10.51 1.30 48.81
N LYS A 411 10.60 1.75 50.02
CA LYS A 411 10.66 3.16 50.41
C LYS A 411 11.89 3.44 51.21
N ASN A 412 12.73 4.38 50.76
CA ASN A 412 14.02 4.69 51.34
C ASN A 412 14.91 3.45 51.54
N GLY A 413 14.90 2.54 50.52
CA GLY A 413 15.68 1.29 50.51
C GLY A 413 15.09 0.15 51.35
N MET A 414 14.03 0.36 52.18
CA MET A 414 13.38 -0.66 52.98
C MET A 414 12.15 -1.20 52.25
N MET A 415 11.87 -2.50 52.41
CA MET A 415 10.66 -3.13 51.85
C MET A 415 9.43 -2.53 52.53
N GLU A 416 8.54 -1.91 51.76
CA GLU A 416 7.28 -1.33 52.22
C GLU A 416 6.13 -2.34 52.06
N GLY A 417 6.16 -3.14 50.99
CA GLY A 417 5.17 -4.18 50.77
C GLY A 417 5.24 -4.82 49.40
N THR A 418 4.40 -5.82 49.22
CA THR A 418 4.20 -6.51 47.94
C THR A 418 2.74 -6.38 47.54
N VAL A 419 2.49 -6.05 46.26
CA VAL A 419 1.14 -5.98 45.67
C VAL A 419 1.05 -7.03 44.55
N ASN A 420 0.01 -7.87 44.64
CA ASN A 420 -0.40 -8.68 43.49
C ASN A 420 -1.58 -7.98 42.81
N ALA A 421 -1.48 -7.76 41.52
CA ALA A 421 -2.48 -7.05 40.77
C ALA A 421 -2.94 -7.85 39.53
N THR A 422 -4.22 -7.72 39.19
CA THR A 422 -4.77 -8.14 37.90
C THR A 422 -5.39 -6.93 37.22
N ASN A 423 -5.20 -6.86 35.91
CA ASN A 423 -5.81 -5.83 35.06
C ASN A 423 -6.55 -6.50 33.93
N ASP A 424 -7.88 -6.42 33.93
CA ASP A 424 -8.74 -6.93 32.86
C ASP A 424 -9.26 -5.77 32.02
N VAL A 425 -9.05 -5.85 30.70
CA VAL A 425 -9.42 -4.80 29.76
C VAL A 425 -10.27 -5.37 28.63
N ASN A 426 -11.42 -4.75 28.37
CA ASN A 426 -12.35 -5.11 27.31
C ASN A 426 -12.55 -3.92 26.35
N PRO A 427 -11.71 -3.80 25.29
CA PRO A 427 -11.86 -2.72 24.32
C PRO A 427 -12.83 -3.13 23.20
N LYS A 428 -13.65 -2.17 22.75
CA LYS A 428 -14.56 -2.31 21.63
C LYS A 428 -14.52 -1.05 20.79
N TYR A 429 -14.44 -1.21 19.46
CA TYR A 429 -14.57 -0.08 18.54
C TYR A 429 -15.51 -0.41 17.38
N GLU A 430 -16.13 0.63 16.84
CA GLU A 430 -16.94 0.57 15.64
C GLU A 430 -16.75 1.89 14.87
N GLN A 431 -16.47 1.80 13.58
CA GLN A 431 -16.16 2.96 12.74
C GLN A 431 -16.82 2.80 11.38
N HIS A 432 -17.40 3.90 10.88
CA HIS A 432 -18.05 4.00 9.57
C HIS A 432 -17.49 5.21 8.83
N ALA A 433 -17.16 5.07 7.56
CA ALA A 433 -16.76 6.18 6.71
C ALA A 433 -17.47 6.09 5.37
N LEU A 434 -18.13 7.18 4.98
CA LEU A 434 -18.73 7.37 3.66
C LEU A 434 -17.92 8.44 2.93
N ASN A 435 -17.37 8.10 1.76
CA ASN A 435 -16.68 9.05 0.90
C ASN A 435 -17.40 9.14 -0.44
N THR A 436 -17.46 10.35 -0.99
CA THR A 436 -17.96 10.62 -2.34
C THR A 436 -16.97 11.49 -3.09
N TYR A 437 -16.91 11.35 -4.40
CA TYR A 437 -16.04 12.21 -5.20
C TYR A 437 -16.61 12.50 -6.59
N TYR A 438 -16.19 13.64 -7.15
CA TYR A 438 -16.19 13.93 -8.57
C TYR A 438 -14.77 14.29 -9.01
N GLN A 439 -14.27 13.63 -10.03
CA GLN A 439 -13.00 13.99 -10.67
C GLN A 439 -13.20 14.15 -12.17
N GLY A 440 -12.82 15.31 -12.70
CA GLY A 440 -13.09 15.61 -14.09
C GLY A 440 -12.28 16.76 -14.68
N LYS A 441 -12.57 17.07 -15.95
CA LYS A 441 -11.99 18.19 -16.68
C LYS A 441 -13.08 18.98 -17.40
N ILE A 442 -13.01 20.32 -17.29
CA ILE A 442 -13.80 21.24 -18.06
C ILE A 442 -12.83 22.10 -18.90
N GLY A 443 -12.74 21.83 -20.18
CA GLY A 443 -11.71 22.42 -21.04
C GLY A 443 -10.30 22.03 -20.55
N LYS A 444 -9.47 23.02 -20.17
CA LYS A 444 -8.12 22.83 -19.62
C LYS A 444 -8.09 22.71 -18.09
N MET A 445 -9.21 23.04 -17.44
CA MET A 445 -9.29 23.03 -15.97
C MET A 445 -9.60 21.63 -15.46
N GLY A 446 -8.73 21.09 -14.61
CA GLY A 446 -9.00 19.88 -13.83
C GLY A 446 -9.77 20.23 -12.56
N ILE A 447 -10.67 19.34 -12.16
CA ILE A 447 -11.52 19.49 -10.98
C ILE A 447 -11.43 18.18 -10.17
N ASP A 448 -11.16 18.30 -8.87
CA ASP A 448 -11.21 17.19 -7.91
C ASP A 448 -12.02 17.66 -6.69
N LEU A 449 -13.25 17.13 -6.55
CA LEU A 449 -14.18 17.44 -5.46
C LEU A 449 -14.41 16.16 -4.64
N ASN A 450 -14.23 16.26 -3.33
CA ASN A 450 -14.40 15.14 -2.40
C ASN A 450 -15.27 15.55 -1.22
N GLY A 451 -16.12 14.62 -0.76
CA GLY A 451 -16.90 14.73 0.46
C GLY A 451 -16.68 13.51 1.35
N THR A 452 -16.57 13.70 2.65
CA THR A 452 -16.38 12.63 3.63
C THR A 452 -17.29 12.83 4.83
N TYR A 453 -17.96 11.76 5.25
CA TYR A 453 -18.60 11.65 6.56
C TYR A 453 -17.95 10.47 7.29
N PHE A 454 -17.57 10.68 8.54
CA PHE A 454 -17.06 9.64 9.43
C PHE A 454 -17.84 9.65 10.76
N TYR A 455 -18.13 8.46 11.24
CA TYR A 455 -18.64 8.16 12.57
C TYR A 455 -17.76 7.09 13.20
N GLY A 456 -17.36 7.29 14.45
CA GLY A 456 -16.59 6.31 15.20
C GLY A 456 -16.99 6.28 16.67
N THR A 457 -16.97 5.09 17.27
CA THR A 457 -17.10 4.92 18.71
C THR A 457 -16.03 3.99 19.23
N ASN A 458 -15.44 4.34 20.36
CA ASN A 458 -14.48 3.53 21.10
C ASN A 458 -15.02 3.38 22.53
N GLU A 459 -15.13 2.16 23.00
CA GLU A 459 -15.53 1.84 24.37
C GLU A 459 -14.44 0.97 25.00
N ARG A 460 -14.08 1.24 26.25
CA ARG A 460 -13.08 0.48 26.99
C ARG A 460 -13.53 0.35 28.44
N LYS A 461 -13.51 -0.87 28.95
CA LYS A 461 -13.78 -1.19 30.34
C LYS A 461 -12.53 -1.80 30.94
N ASP A 462 -12.06 -1.21 32.02
CA ASP A 462 -10.89 -1.67 32.76
C ASP A 462 -11.30 -2.04 34.18
N LEU A 463 -10.82 -3.19 34.64
CA LEU A 463 -10.94 -3.64 36.05
C LEU A 463 -9.54 -3.92 36.57
N ASN A 464 -9.08 -3.10 37.52
CA ASN A 464 -7.83 -3.31 38.24
C ASN A 464 -8.15 -3.80 39.65
N ILE A 465 -7.59 -4.94 40.03
CA ILE A 465 -7.68 -5.49 41.38
C ILE A 465 -6.24 -5.61 41.93
N GLU A 466 -5.95 -4.92 43.01
CA GLU A 466 -4.68 -4.97 43.72
C GLU A 466 -4.92 -5.57 45.14
N THR A 467 -4.13 -6.56 45.53
CA THR A 467 -4.17 -7.17 46.85
C THR A 467 -2.81 -7.06 47.53
N SER A 468 -2.80 -6.58 48.77
CA SER A 468 -1.60 -6.39 49.57
C SER A 468 -1.90 -6.46 51.06
N ASN A 469 -1.15 -7.29 51.78
CA ASN A 469 -1.27 -7.37 53.23
C ASN A 469 -0.79 -6.10 53.94
N GLU A 470 0.25 -5.45 53.37
CA GLU A 470 0.90 -4.29 54.00
C GLU A 470 0.26 -2.97 53.58
N LEU A 471 -0.19 -2.85 52.32
CA LEU A 471 -0.63 -1.58 51.72
C LEU A 471 -2.14 -1.49 51.51
N GLY A 472 -2.88 -2.56 51.89
CA GLY A 472 -4.32 -2.68 51.69
C GLY A 472 -4.72 -2.93 50.25
N ASP A 473 -5.90 -3.50 50.09
CA ASP A 473 -6.46 -3.86 48.80
C ASP A 473 -7.07 -2.64 48.09
N ARG A 474 -7.07 -2.69 46.74
CA ARG A 474 -7.77 -1.73 45.88
C ARG A 474 -8.51 -2.45 44.77
N THR A 475 -9.73 -2.03 44.49
CA THR A 475 -10.46 -2.42 43.28
C THR A 475 -10.82 -1.13 42.54
N VAL A 476 -10.54 -1.07 41.25
CA VAL A 476 -10.70 0.13 40.46
C VAL A 476 -11.42 -0.23 39.15
N HIS A 477 -12.67 0.21 39.04
CA HIS A 477 -13.45 0.11 37.80
C HIS A 477 -13.34 1.41 37.01
N SER A 478 -12.91 1.32 35.78
CA SER A 478 -12.83 2.47 34.86
C SER A 478 -13.54 2.16 33.54
N ASN A 479 -14.51 2.97 33.17
CA ASN A 479 -15.24 2.84 31.92
C ASN A 479 -15.06 4.10 31.09
N SER A 480 -14.59 3.96 29.85
CA SER A 480 -14.51 5.07 28.90
C SER A 480 -15.32 4.78 27.65
N LYS A 481 -16.01 5.80 27.15
CA LYS A 481 -16.70 5.78 25.87
C LYS A 481 -16.46 7.08 25.13
N GLU A 482 -16.03 6.96 23.89
CA GLU A 482 -15.75 8.10 23.02
C GLU A 482 -16.54 7.94 21.73
N THR A 483 -17.24 8.99 21.29
CA THR A 483 -18.03 9.02 20.06
C THR A 483 -17.63 10.22 19.23
N SER A 484 -17.30 10.02 17.98
CA SER A 484 -16.77 11.06 17.11
C SER A 484 -17.51 11.13 15.78
N HIS A 485 -17.75 12.36 15.31
CA HIS A 485 -18.29 12.65 13.98
C HIS A 485 -17.37 13.61 13.25
N LEU A 486 -17.11 13.35 11.97
CA LEU A 486 -16.38 14.25 11.08
C LEU A 486 -17.17 14.47 9.79
N TYR A 487 -17.33 15.72 9.40
CA TYR A 487 -17.81 16.15 8.09
C TYR A 487 -16.70 16.92 7.40
N ALA A 488 -16.38 16.55 6.16
CA ALA A 488 -15.33 17.22 5.41
C ALA A 488 -15.69 17.37 3.94
N ALA A 489 -15.27 18.48 3.33
CA ALA A 489 -15.35 18.74 1.90
C ALA A 489 -14.06 19.36 1.41
N LYS A 490 -13.58 18.92 0.24
CA LYS A 490 -12.33 19.38 -0.37
C LYS A 490 -12.53 19.59 -1.87
N LEU A 491 -12.12 20.76 -2.35
CA LEU A 491 -12.11 21.11 -3.78
C LEU A 491 -10.69 21.48 -4.20
N ILE A 492 -10.20 20.86 -5.27
CA ILE A 492 -8.93 21.22 -5.93
C ILE A 492 -9.23 21.54 -7.39
N LEU A 493 -8.75 22.69 -7.84
CA LEU A 493 -8.77 23.12 -9.23
C LEU A 493 -7.34 23.18 -9.74
N ASP A 494 -7.06 22.58 -10.89
CA ASP A 494 -5.75 22.67 -11.53
C ASP A 494 -5.87 23.26 -12.95
N TYR A 495 -4.95 24.14 -13.30
CA TYR A 495 -4.94 24.80 -14.61
C TYR A 495 -3.50 25.00 -15.11
N PRO A 496 -3.21 24.77 -16.40
CA PRO A 496 -1.92 25.07 -16.99
C PRO A 496 -1.76 26.59 -17.18
N VAL A 497 -0.70 27.17 -16.58
CA VAL A 497 -0.41 28.62 -16.61
C VAL A 497 1.08 28.82 -16.80
N LEU A 498 1.51 29.77 -17.66
CA LEU A 498 2.89 30.22 -17.83
C LEU A 498 3.92 29.07 -17.99
N GLY A 499 3.57 28.05 -18.76
CA GLY A 499 4.43 26.88 -18.98
C GLY A 499 4.49 25.88 -17.81
N GLY A 500 3.83 26.18 -16.71
CA GLY A 500 3.70 25.33 -15.53
C GLY A 500 2.25 24.93 -15.27
N LYS A 501 2.01 24.45 -14.06
CA LYS A 501 0.71 24.04 -13.56
C LYS A 501 0.39 24.76 -12.24
N MET A 502 -0.71 25.47 -12.19
CA MET A 502 -1.24 26.08 -10.97
C MET A 502 -2.32 25.20 -10.38
N LYS A 503 -2.30 25.01 -9.08
CA LYS A 503 -3.33 24.36 -8.28
C LYS A 503 -3.88 25.36 -7.27
N LEU A 504 -5.20 25.44 -7.18
CA LEU A 504 -5.95 26.21 -6.18
C LEU A 504 -6.89 25.26 -5.47
N GLY A 505 -7.09 25.42 -4.18
CA GLY A 505 -8.05 24.58 -3.50
C GLY A 505 -8.50 25.11 -2.15
N THR A 506 -9.57 24.49 -1.67
CA THR A 506 -10.12 24.74 -0.32
C THR A 506 -10.50 23.42 0.32
N GLU A 507 -10.41 23.37 1.65
CA GLU A 507 -10.82 22.23 2.47
C GLU A 507 -11.56 22.74 3.71
N LEU A 508 -12.72 22.17 3.97
CA LEU A 508 -13.59 22.50 5.10
C LEU A 508 -13.78 21.24 5.92
N THR A 509 -13.52 21.33 7.23
CA THR A 509 -13.78 20.21 8.14
C THR A 509 -14.53 20.66 9.38
N LYS A 510 -15.41 19.81 9.87
CA LYS A 510 -16.13 19.96 11.12
C LYS A 510 -16.11 18.66 11.89
N THR A 511 -15.49 18.67 13.06
CA THR A 511 -15.36 17.52 13.95
C THR A 511 -16.12 17.77 15.26
N LYS A 512 -16.76 16.73 15.76
CA LYS A 512 -17.32 16.68 17.11
C LYS A 512 -16.91 15.37 17.75
N SER A 513 -16.25 15.44 18.91
CA SER A 513 -15.92 14.27 19.75
C SER A 513 -16.56 14.45 21.11
N HIS A 514 -17.29 13.46 21.58
CA HIS A 514 -17.90 13.37 22.89
C HIS A 514 -17.29 12.18 23.64
N GLY A 515 -16.69 12.45 24.80
CA GLY A 515 -16.01 11.46 25.63
C GLY A 515 -16.60 11.44 27.04
N VAL A 516 -16.90 10.26 27.54
CA VAL A 516 -17.30 9.99 28.92
C VAL A 516 -16.31 9.03 29.54
N PHE A 517 -15.79 9.36 30.71
CA PHE A 517 -14.96 8.51 31.53
C PHE A 517 -15.56 8.45 32.96
N ILE A 518 -15.74 7.25 33.47
CA ILE A 518 -16.29 7.00 34.80
C ILE A 518 -15.29 6.12 35.55
N ASN A 519 -14.85 6.58 36.72
CA ASN A 519 -14.19 5.76 37.74
C ASN A 519 -15.12 5.63 38.94
N GLU A 520 -15.55 4.40 39.20
CA GLU A 520 -16.62 4.14 40.18
C GLU A 520 -16.17 4.43 41.62
N GLU A 521 -14.93 4.13 41.97
CA GLU A 521 -14.35 4.28 43.27
C GLU A 521 -13.75 5.67 43.54
N GLY A 522 -13.59 6.49 42.51
CA GLY A 522 -13.11 7.86 42.64
C GLY A 522 -11.59 8.00 42.88
N PHE A 523 -10.78 6.95 42.60
CA PHE A 523 -9.31 7.05 42.68
C PHE A 523 -8.74 8.05 41.65
N VAL A 524 -9.44 8.19 40.55
CA VAL A 524 -9.19 9.21 39.54
C VAL A 524 -10.50 9.88 39.14
N SER A 525 -10.45 11.16 38.78
CA SER A 525 -11.66 11.94 38.51
C SER A 525 -12.40 11.44 37.27
N SER A 526 -13.71 11.21 37.40
CA SER A 526 -14.60 11.01 36.26
C SER A 526 -14.68 12.30 35.42
N SER A 527 -14.99 12.17 34.13
CA SER A 527 -14.98 13.29 33.20
C SER A 527 -15.99 13.09 32.07
N GLU A 528 -16.67 14.17 31.68
CA GLU A 528 -17.48 14.25 30.47
C GLU A 528 -17.02 15.43 29.65
N THR A 529 -16.56 15.17 28.40
CA THR A 529 -15.95 16.19 27.56
C THR A 529 -16.59 16.23 26.18
N ASP A 530 -16.83 17.44 25.65
CA ASP A 530 -17.12 17.67 24.24
C ASP A 530 -16.04 18.56 23.63
N ILE A 531 -15.48 18.08 22.52
CA ILE A 531 -14.52 18.84 21.70
C ILE A 531 -15.16 19.08 20.34
N LYS A 532 -15.27 20.35 19.94
CA LYS A 532 -15.76 20.75 18.62
C LYS A 532 -14.66 21.50 17.89
N GLU A 533 -14.29 21.05 16.70
CA GLU A 533 -13.26 21.69 15.90
C GLU A 533 -13.78 22.00 14.50
N HIS A 534 -13.52 23.22 14.02
CA HIS A 534 -13.80 23.68 12.68
C HIS A 534 -12.47 24.10 12.05
N ASN A 535 -12.17 23.61 10.85
CA ASN A 535 -11.01 24.02 10.08
C ASN A 535 -11.47 24.48 8.69
N ILE A 536 -11.05 25.69 8.31
CA ILE A 536 -11.23 26.26 6.97
C ILE A 536 -9.83 26.48 6.41
N ALA A 537 -9.52 25.81 5.32
CA ALA A 537 -8.22 25.92 4.66
C ALA A 537 -8.36 26.36 3.20
N GLY A 538 -7.41 27.16 2.75
CA GLY A 538 -7.25 27.52 1.34
C GLY A 538 -5.77 27.43 0.95
N PHE A 539 -5.48 27.05 -0.30
CA PHE A 539 -4.10 26.97 -0.77
C PHE A 539 -3.96 27.37 -2.24
N VAL A 540 -2.76 27.78 -2.57
CA VAL A 540 -2.25 27.96 -3.93
C VAL A 540 -0.89 27.27 -4.06
N GLN A 541 -0.67 26.58 -5.17
CA GLN A 541 0.60 25.93 -5.49
C GLN A 541 0.89 26.09 -6.99
N TYR A 542 2.12 26.40 -7.32
CA TYR A 542 2.61 26.48 -8.70
C TYR A 542 3.78 25.51 -8.90
N GLU A 543 3.71 24.74 -9.98
CA GLU A 543 4.69 23.72 -10.37
C GLU A 543 5.20 24.04 -11.78
N LEU A 544 6.51 24.12 -11.94
CA LEU A 544 7.18 24.44 -13.21
C LEU A 544 8.26 23.40 -13.51
N SER A 545 8.30 22.94 -14.75
CA SER A 545 9.37 22.06 -15.26
C SER A 545 10.08 22.71 -16.43
N LEU A 546 11.38 22.99 -16.26
CA LEU A 546 12.24 23.63 -17.26
C LEU A 546 13.47 22.74 -17.52
N ASN A 547 13.55 22.12 -18.69
CA ASN A 547 14.63 21.20 -19.06
C ASN A 547 14.86 20.12 -17.97
N ASN A 548 15.99 20.24 -17.26
CA ASN A 548 16.40 19.30 -16.21
C ASN A 548 15.94 19.72 -14.80
N TRP A 549 15.30 20.90 -14.66
CA TRP A 549 14.85 21.45 -13.40
C TRP A 549 13.35 21.30 -13.20
N MET A 550 12.95 21.01 -11.98
CA MET A 550 11.57 21.07 -11.51
C MET A 550 11.52 21.97 -10.29
N MET A 551 10.58 22.90 -10.27
CA MET A 551 10.41 23.90 -9.22
C MET A 551 8.97 23.89 -8.76
N GLY A 552 8.75 23.89 -7.45
CA GLY A 552 7.42 23.98 -6.85
C GLY A 552 7.42 24.98 -5.72
N ALA A 553 6.46 25.88 -5.71
CA ALA A 553 6.21 26.81 -4.62
C ALA A 553 4.72 26.83 -4.29
N GLY A 554 4.40 26.88 -3.01
CA GLY A 554 3.01 26.92 -2.57
C GLY A 554 2.86 27.55 -1.21
N VAL A 555 1.64 27.96 -0.91
CA VAL A 555 1.24 28.44 0.41
C VAL A 555 -0.14 27.91 0.74
N ARG A 556 -0.31 27.46 1.98
CA ARG A 556 -1.58 27.05 2.57
C ARG A 556 -1.89 27.93 3.77
N TYR A 557 -3.11 28.41 3.84
CA TYR A 557 -3.67 29.11 5.00
C TYR A 557 -4.70 28.24 5.70
N GLU A 558 -4.68 28.19 7.01
CA GLU A 558 -5.67 27.48 7.82
C GLU A 558 -6.18 28.36 8.96
N ASP A 559 -7.52 28.43 9.08
CA ASP A 559 -8.26 29.00 10.21
C ASP A 559 -8.92 27.88 10.97
N VAL A 560 -8.45 27.62 12.19
CA VAL A 560 -8.93 26.54 13.05
C VAL A 560 -9.50 27.11 14.33
N THR A 561 -10.71 26.70 14.66
CA THR A 561 -11.36 27.04 15.94
C THR A 561 -11.69 25.74 16.66
N ARG A 562 -11.13 25.55 17.88
CA ARG A 562 -11.39 24.44 18.78
C ARG A 562 -12.10 24.95 20.02
N GLU A 563 -13.31 24.44 20.26
CA GLU A 563 -14.06 24.65 21.49
C GLU A 563 -14.01 23.38 22.34
N TYR A 564 -13.84 23.60 23.65
CA TYR A 564 -13.75 22.54 24.65
C TYR A 564 -14.78 22.76 25.74
N TYR A 565 -15.53 21.72 26.07
CA TYR A 565 -16.54 21.72 27.10
C TYR A 565 -16.27 20.60 28.12
N LEU A 566 -16.41 20.90 29.41
CA LEU A 566 -16.32 19.93 30.51
C LEU A 566 -17.65 19.96 31.25
N TYR A 567 -18.32 18.81 31.32
CA TYR A 567 -19.68 18.69 31.86
C TYR A 567 -20.64 19.75 31.28
N GLY A 568 -20.63 19.91 29.96
CA GLY A 568 -21.43 20.87 29.22
C GLY A 568 -21.05 22.36 29.42
N LYS A 569 -20.07 22.68 30.26
CA LYS A 569 -19.58 24.06 30.47
C LYS A 569 -18.37 24.34 29.61
N LYS A 570 -18.40 25.42 28.83
CA LYS A 570 -17.29 25.86 28.01
C LYS A 570 -16.08 26.24 28.87
N GLN A 571 -14.89 25.75 28.48
CA GLN A 571 -13.64 26.03 29.18
C GLN A 571 -12.80 26.97 28.31
N ASP A 572 -12.95 28.28 28.51
CA ASP A 572 -12.34 29.30 27.63
C ASP A 572 -10.80 29.26 27.66
N ASP A 573 -10.20 28.90 28.80
CA ASP A 573 -8.73 28.74 28.94
C ASP A 573 -8.15 27.59 28.13
N VAL A 574 -8.97 26.64 27.71
CA VAL A 574 -8.62 25.47 26.90
C VAL A 574 -9.03 25.63 25.43
N CYS A 575 -10.03 26.48 25.15
CA CYS A 575 -10.43 26.80 23.79
C CYS A 575 -9.26 27.44 23.01
N ARG A 576 -9.16 27.15 21.72
CA ARG A 576 -8.07 27.67 20.88
C ARG A 576 -8.60 28.16 19.55
N LYS A 577 -7.97 29.24 19.05
CA LYS A 577 -8.16 29.73 17.70
C LYS A 577 -6.80 30.00 17.06
N TYR A 578 -6.59 29.45 15.86
CA TYR A 578 -5.32 29.54 15.15
C TYR A 578 -5.53 30.11 13.74
N HIS A 579 -4.63 31.01 13.34
CA HIS A 579 -4.52 31.53 11.98
C HIS A 579 -3.09 31.29 11.52
N ASN A 580 -2.86 30.33 10.63
CA ASN A 580 -1.51 29.96 10.25
C ASN A 580 -1.33 29.91 8.74
N ILE A 581 -0.13 30.30 8.31
CA ILE A 581 0.31 30.23 6.92
C ILE A 581 1.45 29.21 6.82
N PHE A 582 1.35 28.27 5.91
CA PHE A 582 2.30 27.19 5.71
C PHE A 582 2.94 27.28 4.31
N PRO A 583 4.11 27.96 4.20
CA PRO A 583 4.85 28.00 2.94
C PRO A 583 5.54 26.67 2.66
N ASN A 584 5.69 26.34 1.38
CA ASN A 584 6.54 25.27 0.91
C ASN A 584 7.29 25.67 -0.35
N LEU A 585 8.53 25.19 -0.47
CA LEU A 585 9.40 25.37 -1.61
C LEU A 585 10.10 24.07 -1.91
N SER A 586 10.14 23.66 -3.18
CA SER A 586 10.85 22.48 -3.64
C SER A 586 11.58 22.78 -4.94
N LEU A 587 12.83 22.35 -5.01
CA LEU A 587 13.68 22.44 -6.18
C LEU A 587 14.27 21.07 -6.46
N ALA A 588 14.18 20.57 -7.68
CA ALA A 588 14.81 19.33 -8.09
C ALA A 588 15.51 19.48 -9.44
N TRP A 589 16.61 18.77 -9.59
CA TRP A 589 17.40 18.71 -10.82
C TRP A 589 17.71 17.26 -11.17
N SER A 590 17.65 16.91 -12.46
CA SER A 590 17.90 15.55 -12.91
C SER A 590 18.57 15.56 -14.29
N LYS A 591 19.74 14.90 -14.42
CA LYS A 591 20.47 14.75 -15.71
C LYS A 591 21.20 13.41 -15.74
N GLY A 592 20.83 12.55 -16.70
CA GLY A 592 21.40 11.22 -16.80
C GLY A 592 21.09 10.35 -15.59
N ASP A 593 22.10 9.80 -14.95
CA ASP A 593 22.00 8.95 -13.77
C ASP A 593 21.98 9.77 -12.45
N TRP A 594 22.19 11.09 -12.50
CA TRP A 594 22.21 11.98 -11.37
C TRP A 594 20.86 12.66 -11.16
N SER A 595 20.42 12.74 -9.92
CA SER A 595 19.37 13.66 -9.52
C SER A 595 19.62 14.22 -8.12
N TRP A 596 19.14 15.43 -7.88
CA TRP A 596 19.27 16.16 -6.65
C TRP A 596 17.97 16.91 -6.34
N GLN A 597 17.70 17.12 -5.04
CA GLN A 597 16.58 17.93 -4.57
C GLN A 597 16.97 18.77 -3.35
N LEU A 598 16.27 19.91 -3.19
CA LEU A 598 16.19 20.71 -1.99
C LEU A 598 14.73 21.02 -1.71
N SER A 599 14.30 20.89 -0.46
CA SER A 599 12.95 21.26 -0.04
C SER A 599 12.96 21.97 1.30
N MET A 600 12.03 22.92 1.46
CA MET A 600 11.77 23.67 2.68
C MET A 600 10.28 23.76 2.89
N ASN A 601 9.79 23.49 4.11
CA ASN A 601 8.38 23.64 4.43
C ASN A 601 8.16 23.97 5.91
N GLU A 602 7.03 24.60 6.19
CA GLU A 602 6.45 24.71 7.54
C GLU A 602 5.28 23.76 7.62
N LYS A 603 5.19 23.02 8.74
CA LYS A 603 4.15 22.06 9.08
C LYS A 603 3.61 22.33 10.48
N MET A 604 2.52 21.68 10.83
CA MET A 604 1.92 21.76 12.17
C MET A 604 1.44 20.37 12.59
N HIS A 605 1.70 19.97 13.84
CA HIS A 605 1.05 18.81 14.43
C HIS A 605 0.09 19.26 15.51
N ARG A 606 -1.16 18.92 15.37
CA ARG A 606 -2.20 19.16 16.39
C ARG A 606 -2.27 17.97 17.33
N PRO A 607 -2.50 18.18 18.63
CA PRO A 607 -2.72 17.08 19.55
C PRO A 607 -3.93 16.25 19.07
N ASN A 608 -3.84 14.93 19.16
CA ASN A 608 -4.97 14.05 18.91
C ASN A 608 -6.02 14.22 20.02
N TYR A 609 -7.27 13.83 19.76
CA TYR A 609 -8.37 14.03 20.73
C TYR A 609 -8.14 13.22 21.99
N ARG A 610 -7.49 12.07 21.92
CA ARG A 610 -7.09 11.28 23.09
C ARG A 610 -6.12 12.02 24.00
N SER A 611 -5.15 12.75 23.43
CA SER A 611 -4.22 13.56 24.22
C SER A 611 -4.85 14.80 24.86
N LEU A 612 -6.04 15.24 24.38
CA LEU A 612 -6.79 16.36 24.90
C LEU A 612 -7.81 15.99 25.99
N ARG A 613 -7.90 14.72 26.38
CA ARG A 613 -8.83 14.27 27.44
C ARG A 613 -8.51 14.90 28.78
N ASN A 614 -9.52 15.09 29.60
CA ASN A 614 -9.39 15.66 30.96
C ASN A 614 -9.45 14.58 32.05
N TYR A 615 -9.19 13.32 31.72
CA TYR A 615 -9.19 12.27 32.74
C TYR A 615 -7.83 11.56 32.78
N MET A 616 -7.58 10.98 33.96
CA MET A 616 -6.42 10.13 34.21
C MET A 616 -6.87 8.68 34.22
N GLN A 617 -6.13 7.81 33.57
CA GLN A 617 -6.26 6.35 33.66
C GLN A 617 -5.45 5.88 34.86
N TYR A 618 -6.02 5.02 35.67
CA TYR A 618 -5.34 4.33 36.77
C TYR A 618 -4.56 3.16 36.20
N ASP A 619 -3.22 3.17 36.30
CA ASP A 619 -2.37 2.02 35.94
C ASP A 619 -2.03 1.19 37.19
N ASN A 620 -1.65 1.84 38.26
CA ASN A 620 -1.44 1.28 39.61
C ASN A 620 -1.40 2.43 40.63
N ARG A 621 -1.26 2.08 41.93
CA ARG A 621 -1.25 3.04 43.03
C ARG A 621 -0.20 4.15 42.97
N TYR A 622 0.85 4.02 42.16
CA TYR A 622 1.96 4.97 42.01
C TYR A 622 2.06 5.60 40.61
N MET A 623 1.22 5.14 39.67
CA MET A 623 1.34 5.57 38.29
C MET A 623 -0.03 5.78 37.63
N TYR A 624 -0.25 6.97 37.11
CA TYR A 624 -1.40 7.34 36.28
C TYR A 624 -0.91 7.80 34.90
N GLU A 625 -1.75 7.64 33.91
CA GLU A 625 -1.52 8.11 32.55
C GLU A 625 -2.76 8.86 32.03
N GLY A 626 -2.60 9.90 31.22
CA GLY A 626 -3.78 10.58 30.69
C GLY A 626 -3.48 11.69 29.72
N GLY A 627 -4.52 12.45 29.40
CA GLY A 627 -4.47 13.57 28.50
C GLY A 627 -4.10 14.89 29.18
N ASN A 628 -3.90 15.91 28.34
CA ASN A 628 -3.68 17.29 28.75
C ASN A 628 -4.49 18.22 27.83
N PRO A 629 -5.65 18.72 28.27
CA PRO A 629 -6.49 19.59 27.44
C PRO A 629 -5.82 20.92 27.07
N LYS A 630 -4.78 21.34 27.80
CA LYS A 630 -4.05 22.60 27.58
C LYS A 630 -3.03 22.52 26.44
N LEU A 631 -2.83 21.34 25.85
CA LEU A 631 -1.89 21.17 24.74
C LEU A 631 -2.16 22.14 23.59
N GLN A 632 -1.08 22.68 23.08
CA GLN A 632 -1.05 23.54 21.91
C GLN A 632 -0.43 22.77 20.72
N PRO A 633 -0.82 23.08 19.47
CA PRO A 633 -0.15 22.52 18.31
C PRO A 633 1.32 22.92 18.25
N GLU A 634 2.17 21.98 17.86
CA GLU A 634 3.57 22.25 17.56
C GLU A 634 3.74 22.71 16.12
N LYS A 635 4.68 23.62 15.87
CA LYS A 635 5.08 24.10 14.54
C LYS A 635 6.43 23.52 14.16
N VAL A 636 6.49 22.91 12.97
CA VAL A 636 7.63 22.16 12.48
C VAL A 636 8.20 22.80 11.23
N TYR A 637 9.44 23.26 11.29
CA TYR A 637 10.20 23.84 10.18
C TYR A 637 11.20 22.80 9.67
N ASN A 638 11.06 22.39 8.42
CA ASN A 638 11.90 21.38 7.81
C ASN A 638 12.72 21.96 6.67
N ILE A 639 13.99 21.59 6.61
CA ILE A 639 14.85 21.72 5.43
C ILE A 639 15.48 20.37 5.14
N GLU A 640 15.39 19.91 3.90
CA GLU A 640 15.94 18.64 3.47
C GLU A 640 16.59 18.75 2.10
N THR A 641 17.77 18.15 1.93
CA THR A 641 18.43 17.96 0.63
C THR A 641 18.77 16.50 0.43
N GLY A 642 18.71 16.04 -0.82
CA GLY A 642 19.03 14.66 -1.16
C GLY A 642 19.54 14.53 -2.59
N ALA A 643 20.30 13.45 -2.84
CA ALA A 643 20.84 13.14 -4.15
C ALA A 643 20.77 11.64 -4.43
N THR A 644 20.64 11.27 -5.72
CA THR A 644 20.76 9.91 -6.16
C THR A 644 21.73 9.77 -7.32
N TYR A 645 22.44 8.66 -7.33
CA TYR A 645 23.28 8.25 -8.46
C TYR A 645 23.13 6.74 -8.67
N ARG A 646 22.50 6.33 -9.76
CA ARG A 646 22.21 4.91 -10.06
C ARG A 646 21.53 4.18 -8.90
N TRP A 647 22.29 3.34 -8.18
CA TRP A 647 21.82 2.51 -7.05
C TRP A 647 22.16 3.13 -5.67
N LEU A 648 22.75 4.31 -5.63
CA LEU A 648 23.06 5.05 -4.42
C LEU A 648 22.05 6.18 -4.22
N SER A 649 21.51 6.33 -3.01
CA SER A 649 20.68 7.44 -2.57
C SER A 649 21.18 7.95 -1.23
N ALA A 650 21.25 9.26 -1.07
CA ALA A 650 21.58 9.90 0.19
C ALA A 650 20.69 11.11 0.42
N ALA A 651 20.32 11.37 1.69
CA ALA A 651 19.60 12.57 2.09
C ALA A 651 20.04 13.03 3.47
N VAL A 652 19.96 14.34 3.71
CA VAL A 652 20.23 15.01 5.00
C VAL A 652 19.11 16.01 5.24
N GLY A 653 18.58 16.05 6.46
CA GLY A 653 17.56 16.99 6.86
C GLY A 653 17.80 17.57 8.25
N TYR A 654 17.23 18.73 8.45
CA TYR A 654 17.17 19.43 9.74
C TYR A 654 15.74 19.83 10.02
N THR A 655 15.30 19.58 11.25
CA THR A 655 13.98 19.93 11.75
C THR A 655 14.10 20.78 13.00
N TYR A 656 13.37 21.90 13.03
CA TYR A 656 13.16 22.73 14.20
C TYR A 656 11.67 22.70 14.55
N THR A 657 11.33 22.21 15.75
CA THR A 657 9.96 22.14 16.26
C THR A 657 9.78 23.13 17.38
N LYS A 658 8.89 24.08 17.21
CA LYS A 658 8.47 25.04 18.23
C LYS A 658 7.24 24.50 18.96
N ASP A 659 7.12 24.78 20.27
CA ASP A 659 6.05 24.28 21.15
C ASP A 659 5.94 22.74 21.10
N ALA A 660 7.10 22.05 21.06
CA ALA A 660 7.21 20.60 20.82
C ALA A 660 6.42 19.80 21.86
N MET A 661 5.55 18.91 21.40
CA MET A 661 4.75 17.99 22.23
C MET A 661 5.57 16.74 22.53
N LEU A 662 6.11 16.63 23.75
CA LEU A 662 6.89 15.48 24.16
C LEU A 662 6.19 14.70 25.26
N TRP A 663 6.29 13.39 25.21
CA TRP A 663 5.80 12.48 26.23
C TRP A 663 6.75 12.48 27.42
N VAL A 664 6.22 12.78 28.60
CA VAL A 664 7.00 12.97 29.82
C VAL A 664 6.27 12.39 31.03
N LYS A 665 7.05 11.89 31.97
CA LYS A 665 6.60 11.46 33.29
C LYS A 665 7.00 12.54 34.30
N TYR A 666 6.08 12.94 35.18
CA TYR A 666 6.39 13.84 36.25
C TYR A 666 5.66 13.46 37.55
N LEU A 667 6.22 13.90 38.68
CA LEU A 667 5.61 13.69 39.96
C LEU A 667 4.41 14.63 40.17
N MET A 668 3.27 14.08 40.55
CA MET A 668 2.09 14.91 40.87
C MET A 668 2.30 15.73 42.15
N GLU A 669 1.86 17.00 42.12
CA GLU A 669 2.04 17.90 43.24
C GLU A 669 1.41 17.30 44.51
N ASN A 670 2.17 17.33 45.65
CA ASN A 670 1.77 16.81 46.93
C ASN A 670 1.36 15.33 47.03
N GLN A 671 1.69 14.51 46.02
CA GLN A 671 1.42 13.07 45.98
C GLN A 671 2.70 12.26 45.75
N GLU A 672 2.68 10.98 46.16
CA GLU A 672 3.71 9.99 45.80
C GLU A 672 3.33 9.22 44.52
N VAL A 673 2.67 9.90 43.58
CA VAL A 673 2.14 9.33 42.33
C VAL A 673 2.74 10.08 41.16
N THR A 674 3.13 9.31 40.17
CA THR A 674 3.62 9.86 38.89
C THR A 674 2.51 9.94 37.85
N TYR A 675 2.55 10.96 37.01
CA TYR A 675 1.64 11.16 35.91
C TYR A 675 2.42 11.19 34.58
N THR A 676 2.00 10.38 33.63
CA THR A 676 2.59 10.33 32.30
C THR A 676 1.62 10.96 31.29
N THR A 677 2.07 12.00 30.59
CA THR A 677 1.26 12.73 29.61
C THR A 677 2.16 13.47 28.61
N ASN A 678 1.54 14.10 27.60
CA ASN A 678 2.22 15.04 26.73
C ASN A 678 2.21 16.45 27.32
N LEU A 679 3.34 17.13 27.24
CA LEU A 679 3.49 18.56 27.55
C LEU A 679 4.12 19.28 26.35
N ASN A 680 3.83 20.60 26.22
CA ASN A 680 4.55 21.43 25.27
C ASN A 680 5.86 21.93 25.88
N PHE A 681 6.94 21.83 25.14
CA PHE A 681 8.28 22.33 25.43
C PHE A 681 8.65 23.40 24.41
N ASP A 682 9.45 24.39 24.81
CA ASP A 682 9.73 25.57 23.99
C ASP A 682 10.21 25.18 22.58
N HIS A 683 11.22 24.31 22.50
CA HIS A 683 11.69 23.82 21.21
C HIS A 683 12.37 22.44 21.28
N TYR A 684 12.36 21.77 20.14
CA TYR A 684 13.05 20.51 19.91
C TYR A 684 13.68 20.56 18.51
N GLN A 685 14.92 20.13 18.38
CA GLN A 685 15.61 20.11 17.09
C GLN A 685 16.09 18.70 16.78
N SER A 686 16.17 18.35 15.50
CA SER A 686 16.84 17.13 15.06
C SER A 686 17.58 17.30 13.75
N VAL A 687 18.70 16.58 13.61
CA VAL A 687 19.43 16.39 12.36
C VAL A 687 19.36 14.92 12.02
N TYR A 688 18.94 14.60 10.82
CA TYR A 688 18.88 13.24 10.34
C TYR A 688 19.58 13.08 8.99
N ALA A 689 20.14 11.91 8.74
CA ALA A 689 20.72 11.53 7.46
C ALA A 689 20.43 10.07 7.14
N THR A 690 20.30 9.75 5.86
CA THR A 690 20.13 8.40 5.36
C THR A 690 20.98 8.14 4.13
N ILE A 691 21.56 6.94 4.05
CA ILE A 691 22.26 6.44 2.87
C ILE A 691 21.66 5.08 2.54
N SER A 692 21.28 4.88 1.28
CA SER A 692 20.79 3.61 0.76
C SER A 692 21.60 3.15 -0.45
N ILE A 693 22.03 1.90 -0.41
CA ILE A 693 22.92 1.25 -1.40
C ILE A 693 22.20 -0.01 -1.89
N SER A 694 21.78 -0.05 -3.16
CA SER A 694 20.95 -1.13 -3.73
C SER A 694 21.52 -1.68 -5.05
N PRO A 695 22.74 -2.26 -5.07
CA PRO A 695 23.33 -2.82 -6.27
C PRO A 695 22.57 -4.07 -6.75
N ARG A 696 22.75 -4.43 -8.02
CA ARG A 696 22.08 -5.59 -8.62
C ARG A 696 23.11 -6.60 -9.10
N PHE A 697 23.08 -7.78 -8.50
CA PHE A 697 23.80 -8.96 -8.97
C PHE A 697 22.77 -9.99 -9.44
N LYS A 698 23.07 -10.81 -10.41
CA LYS A 698 22.11 -11.76 -11.03
C LYS A 698 20.97 -12.26 -10.11
N VAL A 699 21.26 -13.22 -9.26
CA VAL A 699 20.31 -13.80 -8.30
C VAL A 699 20.21 -12.95 -7.03
N TYR A 700 21.31 -12.37 -6.58
CA TYR A 700 21.42 -11.65 -5.31
C TYR A 700 21.16 -10.14 -5.47
N ARG A 701 20.28 -9.59 -4.66
CA ARG A 701 19.78 -8.21 -4.71
C ARG A 701 19.80 -7.60 -3.30
N PRO A 702 20.96 -7.20 -2.80
CA PRO A 702 21.03 -6.56 -1.49
C PRO A 702 20.51 -5.13 -1.52
N THR A 703 19.97 -4.68 -0.38
CA THR A 703 19.75 -3.26 -0.07
C THR A 703 20.29 -3.02 1.33
N LEU A 704 21.31 -2.17 1.42
CA LEU A 704 21.83 -1.66 2.70
C LEU A 704 21.30 -0.25 2.90
N GLU A 705 20.68 0.00 4.03
CA GLU A 705 20.27 1.33 4.47
C GLU A 705 20.93 1.64 5.82
N ILE A 706 21.52 2.82 5.92
CA ILE A 706 22.11 3.36 7.15
C ILE A 706 21.42 4.68 7.45
N ASN A 707 20.90 4.80 8.67
CA ASN A 707 20.19 5.96 9.15
C ASN A 707 20.94 6.56 10.34
N TYR A 708 21.09 7.86 10.35
CA TYR A 708 21.63 8.65 11.45
C TYR A 708 20.56 9.62 11.92
N ASP A 709 20.36 9.71 13.21
CA ASP A 709 19.50 10.69 13.86
C ASP A 709 20.18 11.25 15.10
N ARG A 710 20.03 12.55 15.32
CA ARG A 710 20.50 13.22 16.52
C ARG A 710 19.57 14.35 16.90
N GLN A 711 18.94 14.23 18.07
CA GLN A 711 18.20 15.32 18.66
C GLN A 711 19.13 16.36 19.32
N LYS A 712 18.64 17.60 19.43
CA LYS A 712 19.15 18.63 20.31
C LYS A 712 17.99 19.15 21.14
N PHE A 713 18.00 18.78 22.41
CA PHE A 713 16.97 19.09 23.40
C PHE A 713 17.64 19.28 24.76
N ASP A 714 17.36 20.41 25.44
CA ASP A 714 17.94 20.68 26.76
C ASP A 714 17.01 20.14 27.85
N ALA A 715 17.19 18.86 28.17
CA ALA A 715 16.43 18.22 29.25
C ALA A 715 16.73 18.81 30.64
N LYS A 716 17.92 19.41 30.80
CA LYS A 716 18.37 20.01 32.08
C LYS A 716 17.56 21.25 32.46
N GLU A 717 17.14 22.04 31.44
CA GLU A 717 16.22 23.18 31.64
C GLU A 717 14.90 22.75 32.31
N TYR A 718 14.51 21.51 32.12
CA TYR A 718 13.27 20.93 32.66
C TYR A 718 13.52 19.99 33.83
N GLY A 719 14.66 20.13 34.53
CA GLY A 719 14.97 19.40 35.75
C GLY A 719 15.52 17.98 35.54
N VAL A 720 15.88 17.58 34.32
CA VAL A 720 16.47 16.27 34.03
C VAL A 720 17.94 16.41 33.68
N ASP A 721 18.82 16.17 34.67
CA ASP A 721 20.28 16.30 34.49
C ASP A 721 20.88 15.07 33.76
N LYS A 722 20.49 14.87 32.52
CA LYS A 722 20.98 13.81 31.64
C LYS A 722 21.31 14.35 30.27
N ASN A 723 22.40 13.86 29.66
CA ASN A 723 22.72 14.15 28.26
C ASN A 723 21.92 13.21 27.34
N LEU A 724 20.79 13.70 26.82
CA LEU A 724 19.92 12.97 25.93
C LEU A 724 20.18 13.24 24.43
N ASN A 725 21.28 13.91 24.08
CA ASN A 725 21.59 14.39 22.72
C ASN A 725 22.62 13.54 21.97
N LYS A 726 22.81 12.26 22.34
CA LYS A 726 23.74 11.39 21.64
C LYS A 726 23.13 10.90 20.33
N PRO A 727 23.94 10.64 19.28
CA PRO A 727 23.44 10.17 18.02
C PRO A 727 22.91 8.73 18.10
N THR A 728 21.90 8.45 17.28
CA THR A 728 21.39 7.12 17.01
C THR A 728 21.80 6.70 15.61
N LEU A 729 22.35 5.49 15.48
CA LEU A 729 22.62 4.86 14.18
C LEU A 729 21.69 3.65 14.03
N GLY A 730 21.00 3.57 12.92
CA GLY A 730 20.23 2.42 12.50
C GLY A 730 20.83 1.81 11.23
N ALA A 731 20.78 0.51 11.08
CA ALA A 731 21.17 -0.19 9.86
C ALA A 731 20.14 -1.28 9.52
N ARG A 732 19.83 -1.39 8.22
CA ARG A 732 18.98 -2.47 7.67
C ARG A 732 19.66 -3.05 6.44
N LEU A 733 20.00 -4.34 6.50
CA LEU A 733 20.49 -5.10 5.37
C LEU A 733 19.40 -6.09 4.93
N ASN A 734 18.87 -5.85 3.76
CA ASN A 734 17.86 -6.70 3.14
C ASN A 734 18.54 -7.52 2.03
N ASN A 735 18.72 -8.81 2.29
CA ASN A 735 19.30 -9.75 1.33
C ASN A 735 18.18 -10.46 0.60
N LYS A 736 18.02 -10.18 -0.69
CA LYS A 736 17.03 -10.81 -1.52
C LYS A 736 17.67 -11.71 -2.57
N PHE A 737 17.14 -12.92 -2.68
CA PHE A 737 17.55 -13.93 -3.66
C PHE A 737 16.39 -14.23 -4.60
N VAL A 738 16.58 -13.97 -5.90
CA VAL A 738 15.59 -14.20 -6.95
C VAL A 738 16.08 -15.36 -7.79
N PHE A 739 15.69 -16.58 -7.43
CA PHE A 739 16.10 -17.80 -8.14
C PHE A 739 15.37 -17.94 -9.46
N SER A 740 14.10 -17.56 -9.50
CA SER A 740 13.27 -17.47 -10.69
C SER A 740 12.14 -16.44 -10.48
N PRO A 741 11.38 -16.05 -11.52
CA PRO A 741 10.20 -15.19 -11.35
C PRO A 741 9.16 -15.76 -10.37
N SER A 742 9.14 -17.09 -10.19
CA SER A 742 8.19 -17.78 -9.31
C SER A 742 8.77 -18.21 -7.97
N LEU A 743 10.09 -18.08 -7.71
CA LEU A 743 10.73 -18.48 -6.46
C LEU A 743 11.71 -17.43 -5.97
N MET A 744 11.45 -16.89 -4.80
CA MET A 744 12.27 -15.88 -4.13
C MET A 744 12.47 -16.24 -2.66
N ALA A 745 13.63 -15.84 -2.11
CA ALA A 745 13.89 -15.86 -0.69
C ALA A 745 14.41 -14.51 -0.22
N GLY A 746 14.16 -14.18 1.02
CA GLY A 746 14.59 -12.93 1.66
C GLY A 746 15.16 -13.20 3.05
N LEU A 747 16.21 -12.45 3.40
CA LEU A 747 16.77 -12.40 4.75
C LEU A 747 16.97 -10.92 5.10
N ILE A 748 16.29 -10.44 6.12
CA ILE A 748 16.40 -9.06 6.60
C ILE A 748 17.11 -9.07 7.94
N ILE A 749 18.18 -8.29 8.02
CA ILE A 749 18.91 -8.04 9.27
C ILE A 749 18.73 -6.54 9.54
N LYS A 750 18.17 -6.19 10.70
CA LYS A 750 17.98 -4.80 11.10
C LYS A 750 18.45 -4.60 12.54
N GLY A 751 19.03 -3.43 12.78
CA GLY A 751 19.51 -3.10 14.10
C GLY A 751 19.67 -1.61 14.28
N ARG A 752 19.69 -1.18 15.54
CA ARG A 752 19.99 0.18 15.94
C ARG A 752 20.87 0.23 17.17
N THR A 753 21.64 1.27 17.29
CA THR A 753 22.34 1.63 18.53
C THR A 753 21.33 2.13 19.58
N ARG A 754 21.82 2.66 20.68
CA ARG A 754 20.97 3.36 21.64
C ARG A 754 20.26 4.53 20.93
N GLY A 755 18.92 4.62 21.10
CA GLY A 755 18.08 5.64 20.49
C GLY A 755 17.67 6.72 21.48
N TYR A 756 17.51 7.96 21.05
CA TYR A 756 17.12 9.10 21.89
C TYR A 756 15.91 9.79 21.25
N ASN A 757 14.84 9.98 22.03
CA ASN A 757 13.62 10.66 21.60
C ASN A 757 12.97 11.41 22.78
N GLY A 758 13.15 12.74 22.83
CA GLY A 758 12.77 13.55 23.97
C GLY A 758 13.44 13.02 25.25
N PHE A 759 12.63 12.66 26.22
CA PHE A 759 13.04 12.10 27.50
C PHE A 759 13.30 10.58 27.50
N VAL A 760 13.04 9.91 26.39
CA VAL A 760 13.12 8.44 26.29
C VAL A 760 14.44 8.02 25.65
N VAL A 761 15.09 7.06 26.25
CA VAL A 761 16.34 6.45 25.76
C VAL A 761 16.12 4.95 25.53
N GLY A 762 16.03 4.54 24.27
CA GLY A 762 15.93 3.14 23.87
C GLY A 762 17.28 2.42 23.87
N ARG A 763 17.31 1.15 24.27
CA ARG A 763 18.51 0.30 24.23
C ARG A 763 18.83 -0.19 22.82
N PRO A 764 20.07 -0.62 22.52
CA PRO A 764 20.40 -1.24 21.24
C PRO A 764 19.56 -2.47 20.97
N GLN A 765 19.18 -2.66 19.70
CA GLN A 765 18.33 -3.75 19.27
C GLN A 765 18.81 -4.32 17.93
N VAL A 766 18.70 -5.64 17.74
CA VAL A 766 18.94 -6.33 16.47
C VAL A 766 17.85 -7.37 16.27
N SER A 767 17.37 -7.53 15.04
CA SER A 767 16.46 -8.63 14.68
C SER A 767 16.76 -9.18 13.29
N VAL A 768 16.38 -10.45 13.08
CA VAL A 768 16.56 -11.17 11.83
C VAL A 768 15.26 -11.82 11.43
N ASP A 769 14.81 -11.53 10.19
CA ASP A 769 13.61 -12.08 9.59
C ASP A 769 13.95 -12.82 8.30
N ALA A 770 13.28 -13.93 8.01
CA ALA A 770 13.43 -14.68 6.77
C ALA A 770 12.08 -14.92 6.09
N SER A 771 12.11 -15.05 4.78
CA SER A 771 10.92 -15.36 3.99
C SER A 771 11.23 -16.17 2.75
N VAL A 772 10.27 -16.99 2.32
CA VAL A 772 10.28 -17.69 1.04
C VAL A 772 8.92 -17.50 0.38
N ARG A 773 8.93 -17.09 -0.90
CA ARG A 773 7.73 -16.92 -1.73
C ARG A 773 7.84 -17.83 -2.95
N LYS A 774 6.78 -18.60 -3.18
CA LYS A 774 6.62 -19.44 -4.37
C LYS A 774 5.27 -19.15 -5.01
N SER A 775 5.27 -18.93 -6.32
CA SER A 775 4.05 -18.80 -7.12
C SER A 775 3.90 -19.93 -8.13
N PHE A 776 2.64 -20.22 -8.50
CA PHE A 776 2.24 -21.28 -9.44
C PHE A 776 1.19 -20.71 -10.39
N ASP A 777 1.04 -21.35 -11.57
CA ASP A 777 0.05 -21.01 -12.57
C ASP A 777 -0.02 -19.48 -12.86
N LYS A 778 1.13 -18.89 -13.25
CA LYS A 778 1.27 -17.46 -13.59
C LYS A 778 0.77 -16.53 -12.48
N ASP A 779 1.17 -16.81 -11.22
CA ASP A 779 0.78 -16.09 -10.00
C ASP A 779 -0.71 -16.22 -9.62
N ARG A 780 -1.46 -17.22 -10.18
CA ARG A 780 -2.82 -17.53 -9.71
C ARG A 780 -2.81 -18.01 -8.27
N TRP A 781 -1.85 -18.85 -7.90
CA TRP A 781 -1.59 -19.28 -6.53
C TRP A 781 -0.24 -18.77 -6.06
N VAL A 782 -0.20 -18.18 -4.88
CA VAL A 782 1.03 -17.71 -4.24
C VAL A 782 1.07 -18.22 -2.82
N ILE A 783 2.19 -18.85 -2.45
CA ILE A 783 2.47 -19.29 -1.09
C ILE A 783 3.64 -18.45 -0.57
N THR A 784 3.45 -17.83 0.59
CA THR A 784 4.51 -17.09 1.28
C THR A 784 4.67 -17.64 2.69
N LEU A 785 5.87 -18.11 3.01
CA LEU A 785 6.29 -18.52 4.34
C LEU A 785 7.19 -17.41 4.92
N LYS A 786 6.91 -16.96 6.15
CA LYS A 786 7.73 -15.97 6.86
C LYS A 786 8.10 -16.48 8.25
N ALA A 787 9.32 -16.17 8.68
CA ALA A 787 9.79 -16.35 10.04
C ALA A 787 10.33 -15.01 10.53
N ASN A 788 9.72 -14.43 11.54
CA ASN A 788 10.12 -13.13 12.10
C ASN A 788 10.89 -13.34 13.41
N ASP A 789 11.80 -12.42 13.70
CA ASP A 789 12.61 -12.40 14.94
C ASP A 789 13.18 -13.79 15.29
N ILE A 790 13.85 -14.45 14.33
CA ILE A 790 14.30 -15.84 14.41
C ILE A 790 15.07 -16.11 15.71
N PHE A 791 15.87 -15.12 16.17
CA PHE A 791 16.75 -15.25 17.34
C PHE A 791 16.14 -14.76 18.65
N LYS A 792 14.86 -14.31 18.65
CA LYS A 792 14.16 -13.76 19.84
C LYS A 792 14.87 -12.53 20.42
N THR A 793 15.36 -11.63 19.57
CA THR A 793 16.18 -10.46 19.94
C THR A 793 15.43 -9.14 19.82
N ALA A 794 14.23 -9.14 19.22
CA ALA A 794 13.38 -7.95 19.05
C ALA A 794 12.64 -7.61 20.37
N ARG A 795 13.39 -7.17 21.40
CA ARG A 795 12.85 -6.69 22.69
C ARG A 795 12.72 -5.18 22.68
N GLU A 796 11.63 -4.67 23.23
CA GLU A 796 11.44 -3.24 23.45
C GLU A 796 12.02 -2.89 24.83
N GLN A 797 13.17 -2.23 24.84
CA GLN A 797 13.85 -1.83 26.08
C GLN A 797 14.12 -0.32 26.02
N TRP A 798 13.67 0.41 27.04
CA TRP A 798 13.90 1.84 27.15
C TRP A 798 13.89 2.31 28.59
N THR A 799 14.50 3.48 28.80
CA THR A 799 14.43 4.25 30.03
C THR A 799 13.85 5.63 29.72
N MET A 800 12.82 6.04 30.45
CA MET A 800 12.25 7.38 30.42
C MET A 800 12.76 8.16 31.63
N TYR A 801 13.46 9.26 31.39
CA TYR A 801 13.92 10.20 32.41
C TYR A 801 12.86 11.29 32.57
N GLY A 802 12.12 11.25 33.68
CA GLY A 802 11.05 12.20 33.95
C GLY A 802 11.46 13.25 34.97
N ILE A 803 10.52 14.15 35.30
CA ILE A 803 10.68 15.22 36.30
C ILE A 803 10.30 14.65 37.66
N GLY A 804 11.31 14.35 38.48
CA GLY A 804 11.12 13.69 39.79
C GLY A 804 10.81 12.20 39.72
N ALA A 805 10.93 11.57 38.56
CA ALA A 805 10.74 10.12 38.42
C ALA A 805 11.51 9.57 37.21
N GLU A 806 11.98 8.32 37.32
CA GLU A 806 12.58 7.55 36.24
C GLU A 806 11.81 6.24 36.03
N ALA A 807 11.65 5.77 34.78
CA ALA A 807 11.03 4.49 34.52
C ALA A 807 11.84 3.71 33.48
N THR A 808 12.10 2.44 33.74
CA THR A 808 12.75 1.51 32.80
C THR A 808 11.82 0.37 32.45
N LYS A 809 11.62 0.13 31.15
CA LYS A 809 10.81 -0.96 30.60
C LYS A 809 11.69 -1.95 29.84
N ASP A 810 11.45 -3.24 30.05
CA ASP A 810 11.95 -4.34 29.22
C ASP A 810 10.76 -5.23 28.85
N CYS A 811 10.33 -5.15 27.58
CA CYS A 811 9.17 -5.83 27.06
C CYS A 811 9.53 -6.78 25.92
N TYR A 812 8.96 -7.97 25.95
CA TYR A 812 8.97 -8.90 24.83
C TYR A 812 7.54 -9.16 24.32
N ASN A 813 7.22 -8.67 23.13
CA ASN A 813 5.89 -8.75 22.50
C ASN A 813 5.68 -10.07 21.72
N TYR A 814 6.39 -11.14 22.06
CA TYR A 814 6.38 -12.41 21.33
C TYR A 814 6.51 -12.29 19.81
N ASN A 815 7.44 -11.41 19.37
CA ASN A 815 7.68 -11.08 17.96
C ASN A 815 8.20 -12.28 17.13
N ARG A 816 8.81 -13.29 17.80
CA ARG A 816 9.22 -14.51 17.11
C ARG A 816 8.00 -15.29 16.65
N SER A 817 7.83 -15.38 15.34
CA SER A 817 6.67 -16.01 14.72
C SER A 817 7.03 -16.74 13.44
N ILE A 818 6.21 -17.73 13.11
CA ILE A 818 6.17 -18.35 11.78
C ILE A 818 4.77 -18.16 11.20
N SER A 819 4.68 -17.88 9.93
CA SER A 819 3.39 -17.64 9.28
C SER A 819 3.36 -18.12 7.84
N LEU A 820 2.19 -18.58 7.42
CA LEU A 820 1.86 -19.00 6.08
C LEU A 820 0.75 -18.09 5.53
N LEU A 821 0.98 -17.55 4.33
CA LEU A 821 -0.01 -16.82 3.55
C LEU A 821 -0.24 -17.57 2.25
N LEU A 822 -1.48 -17.94 2.00
CA LEU A 822 -1.96 -18.49 0.75
C LEU A 822 -2.80 -17.45 0.02
N THR A 823 -2.39 -17.04 -1.18
CA THR A 823 -3.13 -16.10 -2.03
C THR A 823 -3.66 -16.81 -3.27
N TYR A 824 -4.95 -16.63 -3.56
CA TYR A 824 -5.58 -17.01 -4.81
C TYR A 824 -5.97 -15.76 -5.62
N ASN A 825 -5.65 -15.74 -6.91
CA ASN A 825 -5.97 -14.64 -7.81
C ASN A 825 -6.68 -15.16 -9.06
N PHE A 826 -7.89 -14.70 -9.31
CA PHE A 826 -8.62 -14.94 -10.56
C PHE A 826 -8.90 -13.59 -11.24
N ASN A 827 -8.48 -13.45 -12.50
CA ASN A 827 -8.69 -12.25 -13.33
C ASN A 827 -8.42 -10.93 -12.56
N SER A 828 -7.43 -10.93 -11.65
CA SER A 828 -7.20 -9.80 -10.77
C SER A 828 -6.81 -8.56 -11.56
N THR A 829 -7.60 -7.51 -11.41
CA THR A 829 -7.46 -6.24 -12.11
C THR A 829 -7.43 -5.12 -11.08
N ARG A 830 -6.92 -3.98 -11.50
CA ARG A 830 -6.74 -2.79 -10.69
C ARG A 830 -8.06 -2.17 -10.25
N ASN A 831 -8.15 -1.71 -9.00
CA ASN A 831 -9.17 -0.79 -8.52
C ASN A 831 -9.02 0.58 -9.22
N LYS A 832 -10.12 1.16 -9.71
CA LYS A 832 -10.15 2.44 -10.44
C LYS A 832 -10.80 3.59 -9.66
N TYR A 833 -11.19 3.37 -8.41
CA TYR A 833 -11.74 4.42 -7.57
C TYR A 833 -10.78 5.62 -7.51
N LYS A 834 -11.26 6.85 -7.72
CA LYS A 834 -10.44 8.06 -7.87
C LYS A 834 -10.59 9.07 -6.73
N GLY A 835 -11.54 8.87 -5.82
CA GLY A 835 -11.75 9.79 -4.70
C GLY A 835 -10.50 9.97 -3.84
N THR A 836 -10.10 11.20 -3.54
CA THR A 836 -8.93 11.52 -2.70
C THR A 836 -9.30 11.70 -1.23
N GLY A 837 -10.59 11.68 -0.89
CA GLY A 837 -11.11 11.95 0.44
C GLY A 837 -10.92 13.39 0.88
N ALA A 838 -11.63 13.78 1.92
CA ALA A 838 -11.50 15.07 2.61
C ALA A 838 -11.37 14.82 4.11
N GLY A 839 -10.67 15.70 4.84
CA GLY A 839 -10.48 15.58 6.28
C GLY A 839 -9.71 14.32 6.73
N ASN A 840 -8.78 13.82 5.92
CA ASN A 840 -8.05 12.59 6.22
C ASN A 840 -7.21 12.70 7.49
N GLU A 841 -6.60 13.84 7.76
CA GLU A 841 -5.78 14.05 8.95
C GLU A 841 -6.64 14.24 10.19
N GLU A 842 -7.74 14.97 10.09
CA GLU A 842 -8.71 15.12 11.19
C GLU A 842 -9.29 13.75 11.58
N ARG A 843 -9.56 12.87 10.59
CA ARG A 843 -9.98 11.49 10.87
C ARG A 843 -8.91 10.68 11.61
N ARG A 844 -7.62 10.88 11.29
CA ARG A 844 -6.52 10.18 11.99
C ARG A 844 -6.36 10.61 13.45
N ARG A 845 -6.78 11.80 13.77
CA ARG A 845 -6.73 12.35 15.15
C ARG A 845 -7.85 11.82 16.04
N LEU A 846 -8.93 11.29 15.45
CA LEU A 846 -10.08 10.67 16.13
C LEU A 846 -9.79 9.23 16.55
#